data_d438ab2b16c8c09e3268977feed45935
#
_entry.id   d438ab2b16c8c09e3268977feed45935
#
_cell.length_a   1.000
_cell.length_b   1.000
_cell.length_c   1.000
_cell.angle_alpha   90.00
_cell.angle_beta   90.00
_cell.angle_gamma   90.00
#
_symmetry.space_group_name_H-M   'P 1'
#
loop_
_entity.id
_entity.type
_entity.pdbx_description
1 polymer ?
#
loop_
_entity_poly.entity_id
_entity_poly.type
_entity_poly.pdbx_seq_one_letter_code
_entity_poly.pdbx_strand_id
1 'polypeptide(L)'
;MGAIIEIKNLRKVYRQEARKPGEEVPEVRALDGVTLSIERGDFVAVVGQSGSGKSTLMQILGLLDRKTSGDYFLDGEDVSSYDDEQLAAIRSHKIGFIFQFFNLLPRTTATDNVALPMLYAGDEDPSPKAQSILRKVGLDTRLNHKPHQLSGGQQQRVAIARALANDPAIIFADEPTGNISTEQSNEILGMLGEMNRQGVTIILVTHEPDVAERANRIITLRDGNIASDVRLKPLAAAAATPKSIAAPKKGASWQRLKENLRMAFVALSLNKLRTSLATLGIVIGIGSVVAMVSVGKGAQATIEEQLSSLGTNLLTIWPTNPRSSPNMAGSRSFRKFSLDDFEALQRLVAPGSPVENVGTLVNGTVQASYGAKNVSTRIVGATASYEKMQNAKLMAGHFFTEAESYGRQRVVLLGQTVVKNLFGEDFNPIGSIIKVNRVEFRVIGVLTPKGSSGFQDADDQIIAPVHTTMYRILGKKLVDSLTISVREDSLIDIATAQVEEELRARRGIKPGEEDDFSVRSLNEIRDAVNKSTQAISSLLAAIASISLLVGGIGIMNVMLVSVKERTKEIGLRKALGARKKDIMAQFLVESVMICVLGGMIGLVVGYGLSFAASSFFGWSAVVPISAAVLAVFFSMFVGIVFGMWPAKQASNLSPIEALRYE
;
A
#
# COMPACT_ATOMS: atom_id res chain seq x y z
N MET A 1 -52.79 25.62 16.19
CA MET A 1 -51.43 25.43 15.64
C MET A 1 -50.60 24.75 16.70
N GLY A 2 -49.90 23.63 16.40
CA GLY A 2 -49.15 22.90 17.42
C GLY A 2 -47.76 23.53 17.69
N ALA A 3 -47.24 23.32 18.89
CA ALA A 3 -45.90 23.73 19.25
C ALA A 3 -44.88 23.00 18.34
N ILE A 4 -43.90 23.74 17.80
CA ILE A 4 -42.80 23.16 17.05
C ILE A 4 -41.69 22.65 18.00
N ILE A 5 -41.52 23.32 19.14
CA ILE A 5 -40.64 22.93 20.23
C ILE A 5 -41.44 22.87 21.53
N GLU A 6 -41.38 21.79 22.25
CA GLU A 6 -41.93 21.66 23.59
C GLU A 6 -40.91 20.99 24.52
N ILE A 7 -40.52 21.70 25.58
CA ILE A 7 -39.62 21.15 26.61
C ILE A 7 -40.31 21.22 27.98
N LYS A 8 -40.11 20.12 28.75
CA LYS A 8 -40.69 20.01 30.11
C LYS A 8 -39.59 19.66 31.09
N ASN A 9 -39.42 20.52 32.12
CA ASN A 9 -38.46 20.33 33.20
C ASN A 9 -37.04 20.01 32.71
N LEU A 10 -36.59 20.72 31.65
CA LEU A 10 -35.32 20.48 30.99
C LEU A 10 -34.15 20.87 31.90
N ARG A 11 -33.23 19.96 32.15
CA ARG A 11 -32.03 20.20 32.95
C ARG A 11 -30.77 19.84 32.18
N LYS A 12 -29.74 20.66 32.40
CA LYS A 12 -28.38 20.38 31.93
C LYS A 12 -27.36 20.65 33.02
N VAL A 13 -26.66 19.62 33.41
CA VAL A 13 -25.59 19.67 34.40
C VAL A 13 -24.28 19.27 33.71
N TYR A 14 -23.28 20.12 33.79
CA TYR A 14 -21.93 19.82 33.37
C TYR A 14 -21.11 19.40 34.57
N ARG A 15 -20.45 18.22 34.47
CA ARG A 15 -19.51 17.66 35.46
C ARG A 15 -18.10 17.80 34.92
N GLN A 16 -17.20 18.36 35.71
CA GLN A 16 -15.78 18.33 35.38
C GLN A 16 -15.27 16.92 35.67
N GLU A 17 -14.31 16.44 34.90
CA GLU A 17 -13.66 15.15 35.20
C GLU A 17 -12.83 15.27 36.48
N ALA A 18 -13.04 14.33 37.44
CA ALA A 18 -12.24 14.27 38.65
C ALA A 18 -10.76 14.07 38.30
N ARG A 19 -9.89 14.95 38.77
CA ARG A 19 -8.44 14.82 38.56
C ARG A 19 -7.81 13.74 39.45
N LYS A 20 -8.49 13.38 40.56
CA LYS A 20 -8.06 12.31 41.48
C LYS A 20 -9.26 11.47 41.90
N PRO A 21 -9.08 10.16 42.16
CA PRO A 21 -10.13 9.33 42.73
C PRO A 21 -10.56 9.86 44.09
N GLY A 22 -11.85 10.15 44.26
CA GLY A 22 -12.43 10.64 45.55
C GLY A 22 -12.54 12.18 45.69
N GLU A 23 -12.20 12.96 44.65
CA GLU A 23 -12.39 14.41 44.62
C GLU A 23 -13.86 14.72 44.31
N GLU A 24 -14.52 15.59 45.14
CA GLU A 24 -15.84 16.11 44.81
C GLU A 24 -15.76 16.98 43.58
N VAL A 25 -16.42 16.53 42.52
CA VAL A 25 -16.40 17.24 41.23
C VAL A 25 -17.42 18.36 41.24
N PRO A 26 -17.06 19.61 41.02
CA PRO A 26 -18.02 20.71 40.97
C PRO A 26 -19.01 20.50 39.83
N GLU A 27 -20.29 20.47 40.18
CA GLU A 27 -21.41 20.42 39.23
C GLU A 27 -21.84 21.84 38.86
N VAL A 28 -21.86 22.15 37.56
CA VAL A 28 -22.41 23.41 37.07
C VAL A 28 -23.78 23.12 36.45
N ARG A 29 -24.85 23.61 37.10
CA ARG A 29 -26.22 23.54 36.58
C ARG A 29 -26.44 24.67 35.58
N ALA A 30 -26.24 24.38 34.30
CA ALA A 30 -26.43 25.37 33.24
C ALA A 30 -27.89 25.61 32.91
N LEU A 31 -28.75 24.61 33.07
CA LEU A 31 -30.21 24.70 33.04
C LEU A 31 -30.80 23.90 34.20
N ASP A 32 -31.78 24.45 34.92
CA ASP A 32 -32.37 23.82 36.10
C ASP A 32 -33.90 23.81 36.09
N GLY A 33 -34.50 23.02 35.20
CA GLY A 33 -35.93 22.77 35.15
C GLY A 33 -36.69 23.69 34.17
N VAL A 34 -36.10 24.05 33.06
CA VAL A 34 -36.70 24.93 32.05
C VAL A 34 -37.91 24.22 31.39
N THR A 35 -39.07 24.88 31.42
CA THR A 35 -40.30 24.47 30.70
C THR A 35 -40.68 25.58 29.73
N LEU A 36 -40.77 25.23 28.43
CA LEU A 36 -41.01 26.20 27.37
C LEU A 36 -41.72 25.54 26.19
N SER A 37 -42.66 26.27 25.57
CA SER A 37 -43.29 25.91 24.31
C SER A 37 -43.08 27.02 23.29
N ILE A 38 -42.58 26.69 22.08
CA ILE A 38 -42.40 27.62 20.96
C ILE A 38 -43.31 27.18 19.83
N GLU A 39 -44.10 28.10 19.32
CA GLU A 39 -45.07 27.83 18.26
C GLU A 39 -44.42 27.93 16.87
N ARG A 40 -44.97 27.24 15.88
CA ARG A 40 -44.50 27.32 14.49
C ARG A 40 -44.68 28.76 13.95
N GLY A 41 -43.60 29.31 13.34
CA GLY A 41 -43.58 30.69 12.84
C GLY A 41 -43.31 31.77 13.90
N ASP A 42 -42.99 31.38 15.14
CA ASP A 42 -42.59 32.31 16.18
C ASP A 42 -41.22 32.94 15.87
N PHE A 43 -41.04 34.19 16.22
CA PHE A 43 -39.75 34.88 16.26
C PHE A 43 -39.42 35.18 17.72
N VAL A 44 -38.60 34.36 18.32
CA VAL A 44 -38.29 34.38 19.74
C VAL A 44 -36.87 34.94 19.96
N ALA A 45 -36.72 35.92 20.80
CA ALA A 45 -35.43 36.36 21.34
C ALA A 45 -35.21 35.76 22.73
N VAL A 46 -34.09 35.09 22.93
CA VAL A 46 -33.60 34.59 24.22
C VAL A 46 -32.54 35.54 24.74
N VAL A 47 -32.84 36.27 25.82
CA VAL A 47 -31.96 37.27 26.41
C VAL A 47 -31.53 36.88 27.83
N GLY A 48 -30.47 37.49 28.36
CA GLY A 48 -29.98 37.28 29.73
C GLY A 48 -28.50 37.61 29.86
N GLN A 49 -28.00 37.63 31.08
CA GLN A 49 -26.59 37.92 31.36
C GLN A 49 -25.67 36.81 30.85
N SER A 50 -24.36 37.06 30.74
CA SER A 50 -23.38 36.03 30.45
C SER A 50 -23.44 34.95 31.54
N GLY A 51 -23.40 33.67 31.12
CA GLY A 51 -23.51 32.53 32.05
C GLY A 51 -24.94 32.12 32.44
N SER A 52 -26.01 32.85 32.01
CA SER A 52 -27.41 32.54 32.35
C SER A 52 -27.96 31.24 31.71
N GLY A 53 -27.22 30.54 30.84
CA GLY A 53 -27.64 29.32 30.19
C GLY A 53 -28.19 29.47 28.77
N LYS A 54 -28.18 30.68 28.14
CA LYS A 54 -28.72 30.93 26.80
C LYS A 54 -28.15 30.03 25.72
N SER A 55 -26.82 30.02 25.59
CA SER A 55 -26.15 29.19 24.57
C SER A 55 -26.35 27.69 24.84
N THR A 56 -26.42 27.27 26.11
CA THR A 56 -26.73 25.87 26.49
C THR A 56 -28.14 25.50 26.07
N LEU A 57 -29.13 26.37 26.32
CA LEU A 57 -30.51 26.15 25.89
C LEU A 57 -30.56 26.01 24.35
N MET A 58 -29.97 26.97 23.62
CA MET A 58 -29.94 26.93 22.16
C MET A 58 -29.27 25.67 21.63
N GLN A 59 -28.16 25.21 22.25
CA GLN A 59 -27.43 24.03 21.85
C GLN A 59 -28.26 22.75 22.03
N ILE A 60 -29.04 22.65 23.11
CA ILE A 60 -29.93 21.50 23.34
C ILE A 60 -31.15 21.56 22.39
N LEU A 61 -31.78 22.70 22.23
CA LEU A 61 -32.89 22.87 21.29
C LEU A 61 -32.47 22.63 19.85
N GLY A 62 -31.24 23.03 19.50
CA GLY A 62 -30.61 22.74 18.20
C GLY A 62 -30.08 21.33 18.04
N LEU A 63 -30.26 20.46 19.03
CA LEU A 63 -29.76 19.05 19.01
C LEU A 63 -28.24 18.95 18.84
N LEU A 64 -27.49 19.96 19.24
CA LEU A 64 -26.03 19.97 19.26
C LEU A 64 -25.49 19.32 20.54
N ASP A 65 -26.23 19.47 21.66
CA ASP A 65 -25.93 18.84 22.94
C ASP A 65 -27.12 17.99 23.43
N ARG A 66 -26.86 17.10 24.36
CA ARG A 66 -27.87 16.28 25.00
C ARG A 66 -28.24 16.83 26.37
N LYS A 67 -29.52 16.82 26.68
CA LYS A 67 -30.03 17.14 28.02
C LYS A 67 -29.55 16.12 29.04
N THR A 68 -29.49 16.53 30.31
CA THR A 68 -29.24 15.61 31.42
C THR A 68 -30.54 14.94 31.88
N SER A 69 -31.65 15.70 31.96
CA SER A 69 -32.99 15.17 32.30
C SER A 69 -34.10 16.09 31.76
N GLY A 70 -35.36 15.68 31.93
CA GLY A 70 -36.54 16.37 31.39
C GLY A 70 -36.96 15.81 30.01
N ASP A 71 -38.00 16.36 29.39
CA ASP A 71 -38.54 15.89 28.09
C ASP A 71 -38.32 16.96 27.01
N TYR A 72 -38.09 16.53 25.77
CA TYR A 72 -37.94 17.39 24.61
C TYR A 72 -38.68 16.83 23.42
N PHE A 73 -39.71 17.52 22.99
CA PHE A 73 -40.49 17.19 21.79
C PHE A 73 -40.21 18.22 20.70
N LEU A 74 -39.88 17.74 19.53
CA LEU A 74 -39.68 18.54 18.32
C LEU A 74 -40.71 18.14 17.28
N ASP A 75 -41.58 19.08 16.89
CA ASP A 75 -42.64 18.81 15.92
C ASP A 75 -43.58 17.68 16.37
N GLY A 76 -43.79 17.54 17.67
CA GLY A 76 -44.62 16.51 18.32
C GLY A 76 -43.91 15.15 18.53
N GLU A 77 -42.68 14.96 18.08
CA GLU A 77 -41.90 13.76 18.27
C GLU A 77 -40.92 13.88 19.45
N ASP A 78 -40.85 12.88 20.32
CA ASP A 78 -39.86 12.83 21.40
C ASP A 78 -38.47 12.50 20.84
N VAL A 79 -37.62 13.49 20.80
CA VAL A 79 -36.24 13.37 20.30
C VAL A 79 -35.24 12.89 21.37
N SER A 80 -35.71 12.66 22.59
CA SER A 80 -34.85 12.27 23.74
C SER A 80 -34.22 10.90 23.57
N SER A 81 -34.88 9.99 22.86
CA SER A 81 -34.46 8.62 22.63
C SER A 81 -33.62 8.44 21.37
N TYR A 82 -33.46 9.52 20.57
CA TYR A 82 -32.81 9.43 19.27
C TYR A 82 -31.30 9.24 19.36
N ASP A 83 -30.78 8.40 18.48
CA ASP A 83 -29.34 8.22 18.31
C ASP A 83 -28.68 9.39 17.58
N ASP A 84 -27.33 9.39 17.53
CA ASP A 84 -26.57 10.47 16.89
C ASP A 84 -26.83 10.58 15.37
N GLU A 85 -27.16 9.45 14.69
CA GLU A 85 -27.48 9.45 13.25
C GLU A 85 -28.84 10.06 13.00
N GLN A 86 -29.83 9.78 13.85
CA GLN A 86 -31.18 10.37 13.79
C GLN A 86 -31.14 11.87 14.11
N LEU A 87 -30.41 12.25 15.15
CA LEU A 87 -30.22 13.67 15.49
C LEU A 87 -29.50 14.44 14.37
N ALA A 88 -28.50 13.84 13.72
CA ALA A 88 -27.80 14.44 12.58
C ALA A 88 -28.76 14.63 11.38
N ALA A 89 -29.64 13.65 11.12
CA ALA A 89 -30.64 13.75 10.07
C ALA A 89 -31.63 14.90 10.32
N ILE A 90 -32.11 15.08 11.57
CA ILE A 90 -32.98 16.19 11.94
C ILE A 90 -32.25 17.53 11.76
N ARG A 91 -31.00 17.64 12.24
CA ARG A 91 -30.20 18.86 12.06
C ARG A 91 -30.06 19.24 10.59
N SER A 92 -29.78 18.28 9.72
CA SER A 92 -29.59 18.58 8.30
C SER A 92 -30.88 19.00 7.59
N HIS A 93 -32.06 18.52 8.01
CA HIS A 93 -33.33 18.74 7.28
C HIS A 93 -34.21 19.82 7.89
N LYS A 94 -34.29 19.89 9.24
CA LYS A 94 -35.26 20.78 9.94
C LYS A 94 -34.61 22.02 10.54
N ILE A 95 -33.28 22.04 10.74
CA ILE A 95 -32.61 23.07 11.54
C ILE A 95 -31.55 23.80 10.71
N GLY A 96 -31.61 25.13 10.73
CA GLY A 96 -30.53 26.01 10.24
C GLY A 96 -29.79 26.66 11.40
N PHE A 97 -28.44 26.75 11.31
CA PHE A 97 -27.63 27.42 12.32
C PHE A 97 -26.90 28.62 11.76
N ILE A 98 -27.01 29.76 12.48
CA ILE A 98 -26.25 30.99 12.28
C ILE A 98 -25.42 31.20 13.56
N PHE A 99 -24.10 31.07 13.45
CA PHE A 99 -23.17 31.17 14.57
C PHE A 99 -22.58 32.59 14.69
N GLN A 100 -22.17 32.97 15.87
CA GLN A 100 -21.56 34.27 16.19
C GLN A 100 -20.29 34.58 15.37
N PHE A 101 -19.40 33.58 15.17
CA PHE A 101 -18.14 33.71 14.44
C PHE A 101 -18.23 33.20 13.00
N PHE A 102 -19.40 33.24 12.35
CA PHE A 102 -19.70 32.77 11.00
C PHE A 102 -19.47 31.27 10.82
N ASN A 103 -18.42 30.72 11.37
CA ASN A 103 -18.01 29.31 11.28
C ASN A 103 -18.10 28.77 9.83
N LEU A 104 -17.42 29.44 8.91
CA LEU A 104 -17.28 29.00 7.53
C LEU A 104 -16.05 28.12 7.39
N LEU A 105 -16.11 27.15 6.50
CA LEU A 105 -14.94 26.35 6.14
C LEU A 105 -13.95 27.24 5.38
N PRO A 106 -12.74 27.49 5.91
CA PRO A 106 -11.86 28.54 5.38
C PRO A 106 -11.25 28.20 4.02
N ARG A 107 -11.29 26.92 3.65
CA ARG A 107 -10.63 26.37 2.45
C ARG A 107 -11.58 26.15 1.28
N THR A 108 -12.88 26.31 1.49
CA THR A 108 -13.95 26.08 0.50
C THR A 108 -14.56 27.41 0.06
N THR A 109 -15.18 27.42 -1.11
CA THR A 109 -15.86 28.60 -1.65
C THR A 109 -17.15 28.93 -0.89
N ALA A 110 -17.74 30.10 -1.14
CA ALA A 110 -19.05 30.45 -0.62
C ALA A 110 -20.11 29.43 -1.08
N THR A 111 -20.07 29.05 -2.35
CA THR A 111 -20.97 28.00 -2.90
C THR A 111 -20.80 26.67 -2.17
N ASP A 112 -19.57 26.19 -1.97
CA ASP A 112 -19.31 24.93 -1.29
C ASP A 112 -19.76 24.98 0.18
N ASN A 113 -19.57 26.10 0.90
CA ASN A 113 -20.05 26.28 2.26
C ASN A 113 -21.58 26.17 2.37
N VAL A 114 -22.31 26.73 1.41
CA VAL A 114 -23.78 26.69 1.37
C VAL A 114 -24.29 25.32 0.90
N ALA A 115 -23.56 24.65 0.02
CA ALA A 115 -23.88 23.32 -0.49
C ALA A 115 -23.76 22.21 0.58
N LEU A 116 -22.94 22.43 1.62
CA LEU A 116 -22.55 21.40 2.59
C LEU A 116 -23.75 20.73 3.31
N PRO A 117 -24.75 21.47 3.87
CA PRO A 117 -25.93 20.85 4.49
C PRO A 117 -26.74 20.00 3.50
N MET A 118 -26.84 20.44 2.25
CA MET A 118 -27.57 19.71 1.19
C MET A 118 -26.89 18.38 0.86
N LEU A 119 -25.55 18.38 0.82
CA LEU A 119 -24.76 17.16 0.60
C LEU A 119 -25.02 16.13 1.71
N TYR A 120 -25.10 16.59 2.99
CA TYR A 120 -25.41 15.70 4.12
C TYR A 120 -26.87 15.22 4.11
N ALA A 121 -27.79 16.03 3.57
CA ALA A 121 -29.18 15.63 3.35
C ALA A 121 -29.35 14.64 2.19
N GLY A 122 -28.32 14.43 1.34
CA GLY A 122 -28.33 13.46 0.24
C GLY A 122 -28.66 14.05 -1.12
N ASP A 123 -28.50 15.38 -1.30
CA ASP A 123 -28.63 16.01 -2.61
C ASP A 123 -27.42 15.65 -3.50
N GLU A 124 -27.71 15.26 -4.73
CA GLU A 124 -26.68 14.82 -5.68
C GLU A 124 -25.97 15.97 -6.38
N ASP A 125 -26.61 17.10 -6.59
CA ASP A 125 -26.00 18.29 -7.16
C ASP A 125 -26.46 19.57 -6.42
N PRO A 126 -25.89 19.83 -5.23
CA PRO A 126 -26.30 20.95 -4.41
C PRO A 126 -25.83 22.32 -4.95
N SER A 127 -24.87 22.35 -5.90
CA SER A 127 -24.23 23.59 -6.35
C SER A 127 -25.20 24.58 -7.00
N PRO A 128 -26.13 24.22 -7.91
CA PRO A 128 -27.07 25.18 -8.50
C PRO A 128 -28.01 25.81 -7.47
N LYS A 129 -28.51 24.99 -6.51
CA LYS A 129 -29.37 25.47 -5.42
C LYS A 129 -28.60 26.42 -4.47
N ALA A 130 -27.37 26.05 -4.13
CA ALA A 130 -26.48 26.89 -3.29
C ALA A 130 -26.22 28.25 -3.94
N GLN A 131 -25.91 28.28 -5.23
CA GLN A 131 -25.74 29.53 -5.98
C GLN A 131 -27.03 30.37 -6.02
N SER A 132 -28.19 29.75 -6.21
CA SER A 132 -29.47 30.44 -6.18
C SER A 132 -29.72 31.10 -4.84
N ILE A 133 -29.44 30.43 -3.72
CA ILE A 133 -29.59 30.99 -2.37
C ILE A 133 -28.59 32.14 -2.13
N LEU A 134 -27.34 31.98 -2.56
CA LEU A 134 -26.32 33.05 -2.47
C LEU A 134 -26.74 34.32 -3.23
N ARG A 135 -27.36 34.16 -4.40
CA ARG A 135 -27.91 35.31 -5.16
C ARG A 135 -29.03 36.02 -4.38
N LYS A 136 -29.93 35.26 -3.71
CA LYS A 136 -31.01 35.82 -2.88
C LYS A 136 -30.50 36.67 -1.71
N VAL A 137 -29.31 36.34 -1.19
CA VAL A 137 -28.68 37.15 -0.10
C VAL A 137 -27.70 38.20 -0.64
N GLY A 138 -27.72 38.50 -1.96
CA GLY A 138 -26.93 39.55 -2.58
C GLY A 138 -25.44 39.23 -2.76
N LEU A 139 -25.09 37.97 -2.98
CA LEU A 139 -23.70 37.48 -3.17
C LEU A 139 -23.45 36.86 -4.55
N ASP A 140 -24.18 37.31 -5.58
CA ASP A 140 -24.09 36.82 -6.96
C ASP A 140 -22.68 36.95 -7.56
N THR A 141 -21.93 38.01 -7.23
CA THR A 141 -20.56 38.21 -7.72
C THR A 141 -19.50 37.52 -6.86
N ARG A 142 -19.87 36.84 -5.76
CA ARG A 142 -18.95 36.27 -4.75
C ARG A 142 -19.04 34.76 -4.60
N LEU A 143 -19.70 34.05 -5.54
CA LEU A 143 -19.98 32.62 -5.47
C LEU A 143 -18.72 31.76 -5.25
N ASN A 144 -17.62 32.09 -5.92
CA ASN A 144 -16.37 31.33 -5.88
C ASN A 144 -15.33 31.89 -4.89
N HIS A 145 -15.68 32.94 -4.13
CA HIS A 145 -14.76 33.53 -3.14
C HIS A 145 -14.67 32.64 -1.90
N LYS A 146 -13.47 32.57 -1.33
CA LYS A 146 -13.23 31.89 -0.05
C LYS A 146 -13.47 32.88 1.13
N PRO A 147 -13.74 32.40 2.35
CA PRO A 147 -14.04 33.24 3.50
C PRO A 147 -13.06 34.41 3.73
N HIS A 148 -11.75 34.16 3.60
CA HIS A 148 -10.73 35.20 3.76
C HIS A 148 -10.77 36.32 2.69
N GLN A 149 -11.54 36.15 1.62
CA GLN A 149 -11.73 37.12 0.53
C GLN A 149 -13.04 37.90 0.68
N LEU A 150 -13.79 37.63 1.76
CA LEU A 150 -15.11 38.21 2.04
C LEU A 150 -15.03 39.10 3.27
N SER A 151 -15.78 40.23 3.26
CA SER A 151 -15.97 41.06 4.47
C SER A 151 -16.78 40.30 5.53
N GLY A 152 -16.74 40.75 6.79
CA GLY A 152 -17.50 40.14 7.89
C GLY A 152 -18.99 40.00 7.58
N GLY A 153 -19.63 41.09 7.07
CA GLY A 153 -21.03 41.03 6.66
C GLY A 153 -21.31 40.10 5.48
N GLN A 154 -20.36 39.96 4.52
CA GLN A 154 -20.49 39.00 3.44
C GLN A 154 -20.34 37.56 3.96
N GLN A 155 -19.42 37.30 4.91
CA GLN A 155 -19.30 36.01 5.57
C GLN A 155 -20.57 35.63 6.33
N GLN A 156 -21.20 36.59 7.02
CA GLN A 156 -22.47 36.38 7.70
C GLN A 156 -23.60 36.05 6.73
N ARG A 157 -23.68 36.77 5.59
CA ARG A 157 -24.65 36.42 4.53
C ARG A 157 -24.42 35.00 3.97
N VAL A 158 -23.17 34.52 3.83
CA VAL A 158 -22.88 33.14 3.47
C VAL A 158 -23.37 32.19 4.58
N ALA A 159 -23.18 32.50 5.87
CA ALA A 159 -23.66 31.68 6.98
C ALA A 159 -25.20 31.62 7.01
N ILE A 160 -25.88 32.73 6.71
CA ILE A 160 -27.35 32.76 6.55
C ILE A 160 -27.80 31.91 5.35
N ALA A 161 -27.16 32.09 4.21
CA ALA A 161 -27.45 31.26 3.02
C ALA A 161 -27.30 29.77 3.32
N ARG A 162 -26.25 29.40 4.09
CA ARG A 162 -26.02 28.03 4.53
C ARG A 162 -27.12 27.52 5.46
N ALA A 163 -27.59 28.35 6.38
CA ALA A 163 -28.71 28.00 7.27
C ALA A 163 -30.00 27.74 6.48
N LEU A 164 -30.21 28.40 5.34
CA LEU A 164 -31.37 28.25 4.47
C LEU A 164 -31.28 27.07 3.49
N ALA A 165 -30.14 26.44 3.38
CA ALA A 165 -29.81 25.48 2.31
C ALA A 165 -30.86 24.37 2.11
N ASN A 166 -31.41 23.82 3.19
CA ASN A 166 -32.38 22.74 3.18
C ASN A 166 -33.83 23.20 3.50
N ASP A 167 -34.15 24.48 3.33
CA ASP A 167 -35.48 25.05 3.64
C ASP A 167 -35.92 24.68 5.09
N PRO A 168 -35.15 25.06 6.13
CA PRO A 168 -35.36 24.62 7.50
C PRO A 168 -36.69 25.12 8.08
N ALA A 169 -37.26 24.35 9.01
CA ALA A 169 -38.44 24.76 9.78
C ALA A 169 -38.07 25.71 10.91
N ILE A 170 -36.83 25.61 11.43
CA ILE A 170 -36.31 26.36 12.55
C ILE A 170 -34.93 26.91 12.21
N ILE A 171 -34.68 28.17 12.52
CA ILE A 171 -33.35 28.77 12.47
C ILE A 171 -32.94 29.17 13.89
N PHE A 172 -31.80 28.68 14.34
CA PHE A 172 -31.12 29.11 15.55
C PHE A 172 -30.02 30.13 15.18
N ALA A 173 -30.09 31.33 15.75
CA ALA A 173 -29.14 32.40 15.51
C ALA A 173 -28.47 32.81 16.85
N ASP A 174 -27.18 32.52 16.98
CA ASP A 174 -26.39 32.90 18.17
C ASP A 174 -25.63 34.19 17.89
N GLU A 175 -26.07 35.28 18.49
CA GLU A 175 -25.50 36.64 18.35
C GLU A 175 -25.14 36.99 16.88
N PRO A 176 -26.11 36.92 15.94
CA PRO A 176 -25.81 37.00 14.51
C PRO A 176 -25.31 38.38 14.05
N THR A 177 -25.32 39.34 14.91
CA THR A 177 -24.94 40.75 14.66
C THR A 177 -23.68 41.20 15.41
N GLY A 178 -23.17 40.41 16.35
CA GLY A 178 -22.11 40.80 17.28
C GLY A 178 -20.74 41.14 16.66
N ASN A 179 -20.48 40.71 15.41
CA ASN A 179 -19.18 40.89 14.75
C ASN A 179 -19.25 41.71 13.45
N ILE A 180 -20.28 42.51 13.27
CA ILE A 180 -20.52 43.31 12.05
C ILE A 180 -20.93 44.73 12.38
N SER A 181 -20.87 45.64 11.39
CA SER A 181 -21.30 47.04 11.58
C SER A 181 -22.81 47.15 11.81
N THR A 182 -23.23 48.23 12.47
CA THR A 182 -24.64 48.49 12.76
C THR A 182 -25.54 48.53 11.52
N GLU A 183 -25.03 49.04 10.41
CA GLU A 183 -25.76 49.07 9.13
C GLU A 183 -26.01 47.64 8.62
N GLN A 184 -24.96 46.80 8.61
CA GLN A 184 -25.05 45.39 8.22
C GLN A 184 -25.92 44.56 9.19
N SER A 185 -25.91 44.92 10.49
CA SER A 185 -26.78 44.32 11.51
C SER A 185 -28.26 44.52 11.18
N ASN A 186 -28.63 45.72 10.79
CA ASN A 186 -30.02 46.05 10.40
C ASN A 186 -30.45 45.27 9.13
N GLU A 187 -29.55 45.12 8.15
CA GLU A 187 -29.84 44.33 6.96
C GLU A 187 -30.08 42.85 7.32
N ILE A 188 -29.23 42.28 8.18
CA ILE A 188 -29.34 40.87 8.60
C ILE A 188 -30.60 40.62 9.40
N LEU A 189 -30.95 41.52 10.34
CA LEU A 189 -32.19 41.42 11.09
C LEU A 189 -33.41 41.57 10.17
N GLY A 190 -33.32 42.44 9.15
CA GLY A 190 -34.33 42.53 8.10
C GLY A 190 -34.53 41.25 7.34
N MET A 191 -33.45 40.56 6.94
CA MET A 191 -33.50 39.26 6.29
C MET A 191 -34.15 38.18 7.19
N LEU A 192 -33.76 38.11 8.47
CA LEU A 192 -34.39 37.20 9.44
C LEU A 192 -35.89 37.48 9.60
N GLY A 193 -36.29 38.75 9.69
CA GLY A 193 -37.70 39.13 9.76
C GLY A 193 -38.51 38.74 8.51
N GLU A 194 -37.90 38.82 7.33
CA GLU A 194 -38.54 38.38 6.09
C GLU A 194 -38.71 36.83 6.06
N MET A 195 -37.70 36.09 6.50
CA MET A 195 -37.80 34.65 6.63
C MET A 195 -38.90 34.23 7.62
N ASN A 196 -39.02 34.93 8.73
CA ASN A 196 -40.09 34.68 9.69
C ASN A 196 -41.47 34.94 9.08
N ARG A 197 -41.65 36.02 8.30
CA ARG A 197 -42.88 36.27 7.55
C ARG A 197 -43.22 35.18 6.54
N GLN A 198 -42.21 34.49 6.01
CA GLN A 198 -42.37 33.33 5.13
C GLN A 198 -42.67 32.02 5.92
N GLY A 199 -42.82 32.08 7.25
CA GLY A 199 -43.24 30.99 8.11
C GLY A 199 -42.11 30.20 8.78
N VAL A 200 -40.85 30.63 8.66
CA VAL A 200 -39.72 30.00 9.36
C VAL A 200 -39.75 30.42 10.83
N THR A 201 -39.64 29.48 11.75
CA THR A 201 -39.47 29.74 13.18
C THR A 201 -38.06 30.20 13.47
N ILE A 202 -37.88 31.32 14.17
CA ILE A 202 -36.54 31.86 14.46
C ILE A 202 -36.34 31.95 15.97
N ILE A 203 -35.23 31.41 16.44
CA ILE A 203 -34.79 31.52 17.84
C ILE A 203 -33.46 32.24 17.83
N LEU A 204 -33.50 33.48 18.30
CA LEU A 204 -32.37 34.39 18.33
C LEU A 204 -31.83 34.50 19.75
N VAL A 205 -30.56 34.22 19.95
CA VAL A 205 -29.85 34.50 21.22
C VAL A 205 -29.10 35.81 21.07
N THR A 206 -29.34 36.75 21.98
CA THR A 206 -28.65 38.05 21.99
C THR A 206 -28.56 38.61 23.40
N HIS A 207 -27.59 39.47 23.63
CA HIS A 207 -27.50 40.30 24.83
C HIS A 207 -27.84 41.77 24.54
N GLU A 208 -28.11 42.15 23.29
CA GLU A 208 -28.46 43.48 22.84
C GLU A 208 -29.98 43.70 22.90
N PRO A 209 -30.49 44.67 23.68
CA PRO A 209 -31.93 44.93 23.78
C PRO A 209 -32.57 45.32 22.46
N ASP A 210 -31.90 46.18 21.67
CA ASP A 210 -32.40 46.67 20.38
C ASP A 210 -32.61 45.56 19.35
N VAL A 211 -31.77 44.51 19.42
CA VAL A 211 -31.87 43.32 18.60
C VAL A 211 -33.04 42.45 19.08
N ALA A 212 -33.23 42.31 20.38
CA ALA A 212 -34.30 41.53 20.99
C ALA A 212 -35.71 42.09 20.68
N GLU A 213 -35.87 43.42 20.64
CA GLU A 213 -37.14 44.10 20.32
C GLU A 213 -37.64 43.85 18.87
N ARG A 214 -36.75 43.39 17.97
CA ARG A 214 -37.16 42.92 16.62
C ARG A 214 -37.96 41.65 16.65
N ALA A 215 -37.80 40.82 17.68
CA ALA A 215 -38.54 39.58 17.84
C ALA A 215 -40.00 39.79 18.21
N ASN A 216 -40.84 38.78 18.06
CA ASN A 216 -42.25 38.80 18.44
C ASN A 216 -42.44 38.40 19.91
N ARG A 217 -41.45 37.70 20.49
CA ARG A 217 -41.50 37.18 21.86
C ARG A 217 -40.10 37.23 22.46
N ILE A 218 -40.01 37.70 23.71
CA ILE A 218 -38.74 37.78 24.44
C ILE A 218 -38.81 36.85 25.65
N ILE A 219 -37.85 35.94 25.75
CA ILE A 219 -37.65 35.03 26.87
C ILE A 219 -36.39 35.45 27.60
N THR A 220 -36.50 35.81 28.86
CA THR A 220 -35.36 36.20 29.70
C THR A 220 -34.90 34.99 30.52
N LEU A 221 -33.65 34.55 30.33
CA LEU A 221 -33.00 33.55 31.17
C LEU A 221 -32.19 34.20 32.28
N ARG A 222 -32.32 33.65 33.48
CA ARG A 222 -31.50 34.01 34.64
C ARG A 222 -31.18 32.73 35.44
N ASP A 223 -29.88 32.47 35.69
CA ASP A 223 -29.37 31.36 36.50
C ASP A 223 -29.96 29.99 36.11
N GLY A 224 -30.04 29.75 34.80
CA GLY A 224 -30.52 28.47 34.24
C GLY A 224 -32.05 28.29 34.22
N ASN A 225 -32.83 29.33 34.58
CA ASN A 225 -34.29 29.32 34.63
C ASN A 225 -34.90 30.45 33.80
N ILE A 226 -36.18 30.32 33.39
CA ILE A 226 -36.92 31.38 32.71
C ILE A 226 -37.40 32.40 33.78
N ALA A 227 -36.86 33.61 33.70
CA ALA A 227 -37.24 34.69 34.59
C ALA A 227 -38.49 35.45 34.07
N SER A 228 -38.63 35.62 32.75
CA SER A 228 -39.80 36.23 32.13
C SER A 228 -39.99 35.69 30.70
N ASP A 229 -41.26 35.73 30.26
CA ASP A 229 -41.67 35.33 28.91
C ASP A 229 -42.75 36.30 28.44
N VAL A 230 -42.37 37.20 27.55
CA VAL A 230 -43.23 38.33 27.14
C VAL A 230 -43.44 38.27 25.63
N ARG A 231 -44.69 38.23 25.20
CA ARG A 231 -45.07 38.33 23.78
C ARG A 231 -45.32 39.78 23.41
N LEU A 232 -44.52 40.31 22.49
CA LEU A 232 -44.61 41.71 22.04
C LEU A 232 -45.58 41.86 20.86
N LYS A 233 -45.68 40.87 19.98
CA LYS A 233 -46.49 40.91 18.78
C LYS A 233 -47.28 39.60 18.63
N PRO A 234 -48.52 39.67 18.09
CA PRO A 234 -49.27 38.44 17.82
C PRO A 234 -48.56 37.59 16.81
N LEU A 235 -48.79 36.26 16.88
CA LEU A 235 -48.25 35.29 15.93
C LEU A 235 -48.83 35.58 14.56
N ALA A 236 -47.98 35.71 13.55
CA ALA A 236 -48.45 35.83 12.17
C ALA A 236 -49.08 34.50 11.74
N ALA A 237 -50.24 34.54 11.06
CA ALA A 237 -50.90 33.32 10.57
C ALA A 237 -49.96 32.60 9.59
N ALA A 238 -49.35 31.52 10.04
CA ALA A 238 -48.39 30.77 9.24
C ALA A 238 -49.11 29.96 8.13
N ALA A 239 -48.79 30.26 6.89
CA ALA A 239 -49.26 29.54 5.69
C ALA A 239 -48.35 28.33 5.34
N ALA A 240 -47.64 27.75 6.28
CA ALA A 240 -46.69 26.68 5.98
C ALA A 240 -47.29 25.31 6.22
N THR A 241 -47.48 24.56 5.16
CA THR A 241 -47.77 23.10 5.16
C THR A 241 -46.56 22.35 5.74
N PRO A 242 -46.76 21.38 6.65
CA PRO A 242 -45.69 20.57 7.17
C PRO A 242 -45.05 19.73 6.04
N LYS A 243 -43.76 19.98 5.74
CA LYS A 243 -42.99 19.09 4.87
C LYS A 243 -42.66 17.82 5.66
N SER A 244 -43.23 16.71 5.25
CA SER A 244 -42.90 15.37 5.76
C SER A 244 -41.39 15.13 5.63
N ILE A 245 -40.79 14.47 6.65
CA ILE A 245 -39.39 14.02 6.60
C ILE A 245 -39.26 13.02 5.47
N ALA A 246 -38.73 13.43 4.33
CA ALA A 246 -38.37 12.49 3.28
C ALA A 246 -37.23 11.63 3.82
N ALA A 247 -37.41 10.29 3.77
CA ALA A 247 -36.36 9.36 4.11
C ALA A 247 -35.09 9.67 3.30
N PRO A 248 -33.89 9.57 3.90
CA PRO A 248 -32.64 9.92 3.23
C PRO A 248 -32.49 9.14 1.92
N LYS A 249 -32.39 9.85 0.81
CA LYS A 249 -32.18 9.24 -0.52
C LYS A 249 -30.86 8.45 -0.52
N LYS A 250 -30.91 7.17 -0.86
CA LYS A 250 -29.73 6.25 -0.89
C LYS A 250 -28.69 6.57 -1.98
N GLY A 251 -28.88 7.58 -2.83
CA GLY A 251 -28.11 7.82 -4.05
C GLY A 251 -26.74 8.55 -3.90
N ALA A 252 -26.49 9.22 -2.80
CA ALA A 252 -25.37 10.17 -2.69
C ALA A 252 -23.97 9.57 -2.39
N SER A 253 -23.75 8.26 -2.50
CA SER A 253 -22.48 7.61 -2.11
C SER A 253 -21.30 8.04 -2.99
N TRP A 254 -21.48 8.12 -4.30
CA TRP A 254 -20.41 8.41 -5.25
C TRP A 254 -19.96 9.89 -5.21
N GLN A 255 -20.89 10.82 -5.06
CA GLN A 255 -20.52 12.24 -4.97
C GLN A 255 -19.88 12.60 -3.63
N ARG A 256 -20.33 11.99 -2.53
CA ARG A 256 -19.61 12.10 -1.24
C ARG A 256 -18.18 11.60 -1.34
N LEU A 257 -17.95 10.49 -2.06
CA LEU A 257 -16.61 9.98 -2.31
C LEU A 257 -15.78 10.97 -3.13
N LYS A 258 -16.35 11.53 -4.20
CA LYS A 258 -15.68 12.53 -5.06
C LYS A 258 -15.30 13.78 -4.29
N GLU A 259 -16.20 14.28 -3.41
CA GLU A 259 -15.94 15.44 -2.59
C GLU A 259 -14.89 15.13 -1.50
N ASN A 260 -14.94 13.94 -0.89
CA ASN A 260 -13.90 13.49 0.06
C ASN A 260 -12.53 13.39 -0.63
N LEU A 261 -12.45 12.88 -1.85
CA LEU A 261 -11.22 12.84 -2.64
C LEU A 261 -10.71 14.25 -2.96
N ARG A 262 -11.60 15.17 -3.38
CA ARG A 262 -11.24 16.57 -3.63
C ARG A 262 -10.70 17.26 -2.38
N MET A 263 -11.39 17.09 -1.25
CA MET A 263 -10.96 17.67 0.04
C MET A 263 -9.64 17.07 0.52
N ALA A 264 -9.43 15.76 0.35
CA ALA A 264 -8.18 15.10 0.67
C ALA A 264 -7.03 15.66 -0.17
N PHE A 265 -7.23 15.83 -1.48
CA PHE A 265 -6.22 16.41 -2.37
C PHE A 265 -5.84 17.84 -1.98
N VAL A 266 -6.83 18.67 -1.64
CA VAL A 266 -6.59 20.04 -1.15
C VAL A 266 -5.84 20.04 0.17
N ALA A 267 -6.19 19.15 1.10
CA ALA A 267 -5.49 19.02 2.39
C ALA A 267 -4.02 18.64 2.23
N LEU A 268 -3.72 17.72 1.31
CA LEU A 268 -2.36 17.28 1.00
C LEU A 268 -1.50 18.38 0.40
N SER A 269 -2.08 19.20 -0.48
CA SER A 269 -1.36 20.28 -1.17
C SER A 269 -0.93 21.43 -0.25
N LEU A 270 -1.59 21.61 0.89
CA LEU A 270 -1.38 22.73 1.80
C LEU A 270 -0.24 22.51 2.81
N ASN A 271 -0.02 21.27 3.24
CA ASN A 271 1.00 20.91 4.24
C ASN A 271 2.08 20.01 3.64
N LYS A 272 2.73 20.47 2.56
CA LYS A 272 3.68 19.68 1.75
C LYS A 272 4.79 19.00 2.58
N LEU A 273 5.41 19.74 3.53
CA LEU A 273 6.49 19.21 4.35
C LEU A 273 6.03 18.05 5.24
N ARG A 274 4.86 18.19 5.89
CA ARG A 274 4.30 17.16 6.77
C ARG A 274 3.89 15.93 5.97
N THR A 275 3.24 16.14 4.83
CA THR A 275 2.83 15.06 3.92
C THR A 275 4.04 14.32 3.38
N SER A 276 5.12 15.03 2.97
CA SER A 276 6.33 14.39 2.48
C SER A 276 7.05 13.57 3.56
N LEU A 277 7.12 14.06 4.79
CA LEU A 277 7.70 13.31 5.91
C LEU A 277 6.86 12.07 6.26
N ALA A 278 5.53 12.18 6.23
CA ALA A 278 4.64 11.03 6.48
C ALA A 278 4.74 9.97 5.37
N THR A 279 4.82 10.41 4.10
CA THR A 279 4.93 9.48 2.97
C THR A 279 6.31 8.86 2.84
N LEU A 280 7.37 9.51 3.35
CA LEU A 280 8.76 9.04 3.23
C LEU A 280 8.94 7.62 3.77
N GLY A 281 8.34 7.31 4.92
CA GLY A 281 8.38 5.96 5.49
C GLY A 281 7.75 4.90 4.58
N ILE A 282 6.65 5.24 3.91
CA ILE A 282 5.99 4.35 2.95
C ILE A 282 6.82 4.22 1.67
N VAL A 283 7.36 5.34 1.17
CA VAL A 283 8.22 5.36 -0.02
C VAL A 283 9.45 4.46 0.17
N ILE A 284 10.13 4.59 1.32
CA ILE A 284 11.28 3.75 1.66
C ILE A 284 10.84 2.28 1.83
N GLY A 285 9.76 2.03 2.58
CA GLY A 285 9.27 0.67 2.81
C GLY A 285 8.90 -0.06 1.52
N ILE A 286 8.07 0.55 0.69
CA ILE A 286 7.62 -0.04 -0.58
C ILE A 286 8.77 -0.07 -1.60
N GLY A 287 9.58 1.00 -1.69
CA GLY A 287 10.74 1.05 -2.57
C GLY A 287 11.73 -0.08 -2.28
N SER A 288 12.01 -0.34 -1.01
CA SER A 288 12.87 -1.44 -0.58
C SER A 288 12.29 -2.80 -0.94
N VAL A 289 10.98 -3.04 -0.72
CA VAL A 289 10.31 -4.30 -1.09
C VAL A 289 10.40 -4.54 -2.60
N VAL A 290 10.07 -3.53 -3.40
CA VAL A 290 10.07 -3.64 -4.87
C VAL A 290 11.48 -3.90 -5.40
N ALA A 291 12.47 -3.12 -4.94
CA ALA A 291 13.86 -3.30 -5.34
C ALA A 291 14.36 -4.70 -5.00
N MET A 292 14.07 -5.19 -3.80
CA MET A 292 14.51 -6.49 -3.31
C MET A 292 13.88 -7.65 -4.07
N VAL A 293 12.56 -7.62 -4.31
CA VAL A 293 11.87 -8.66 -5.09
C VAL A 293 12.41 -8.70 -6.52
N SER A 294 12.70 -7.53 -7.10
CA SER A 294 13.27 -7.43 -8.43
C SER A 294 14.69 -8.00 -8.50
N VAL A 295 15.57 -7.61 -7.56
CA VAL A 295 16.95 -8.11 -7.49
C VAL A 295 16.96 -9.61 -7.23
N GLY A 296 16.11 -10.11 -6.32
CA GLY A 296 16.01 -11.55 -6.02
C GLY A 296 15.60 -12.37 -7.23
N LYS A 297 14.56 -11.93 -7.97
CA LYS A 297 14.12 -12.60 -9.20
C LYS A 297 15.14 -12.46 -10.33
N GLY A 298 15.82 -11.33 -10.44
CA GLY A 298 16.87 -11.12 -11.42
C GLY A 298 18.06 -12.05 -11.19
N ALA A 299 18.52 -12.18 -9.94
CA ALA A 299 19.58 -13.11 -9.57
C ALA A 299 19.17 -14.56 -9.85
N GLN A 300 17.94 -14.95 -9.50
CA GLN A 300 17.41 -16.28 -9.79
C GLN A 300 17.40 -16.57 -11.29
N ALA A 301 16.90 -15.65 -12.12
CA ALA A 301 16.86 -15.80 -13.56
C ALA A 301 18.27 -15.95 -14.17
N THR A 302 19.25 -15.18 -13.70
CA THR A 302 20.65 -15.28 -14.14
C THR A 302 21.25 -16.64 -13.77
N ILE A 303 20.98 -17.15 -12.56
CA ILE A 303 21.44 -18.47 -12.12
C ILE A 303 20.76 -19.57 -12.94
N GLU A 304 19.47 -19.49 -13.19
CA GLU A 304 18.72 -20.42 -14.04
C GLU A 304 19.27 -20.45 -15.47
N GLU A 305 19.61 -19.31 -16.04
CA GLU A 305 20.22 -19.21 -17.36
C GLU A 305 21.62 -19.86 -17.40
N GLN A 306 22.44 -19.60 -16.39
CA GLN A 306 23.76 -20.23 -16.26
C GLN A 306 23.66 -21.74 -16.07
N LEU A 307 22.74 -22.22 -15.23
CA LEU A 307 22.53 -23.66 -15.03
C LEU A 307 21.97 -24.34 -16.28
N SER A 308 21.06 -23.69 -17.00
CA SER A 308 20.51 -24.24 -18.24
C SER A 308 21.56 -24.38 -19.36
N SER A 309 22.57 -23.53 -19.35
CA SER A 309 23.69 -23.58 -20.29
C SER A 309 24.61 -24.80 -20.06
N LEU A 310 24.57 -25.39 -18.85
CA LEU A 310 25.36 -26.60 -18.49
C LEU A 310 24.68 -27.90 -18.88
N GLY A 311 23.45 -27.88 -19.38
CA GLY A 311 22.63 -29.05 -19.73
C GLY A 311 21.58 -29.37 -18.68
N THR A 312 20.38 -29.70 -19.12
CA THR A 312 19.28 -30.11 -18.24
C THR A 312 19.36 -31.62 -17.94
N ASN A 313 18.84 -32.05 -16.80
CA ASN A 313 18.66 -33.47 -16.43
C ASN A 313 19.96 -34.24 -16.32
N LEU A 314 21.05 -33.61 -15.84
CA LEU A 314 22.35 -34.28 -15.69
C LEU A 314 22.60 -34.73 -14.25
N LEU A 315 22.99 -35.98 -14.12
CA LEU A 315 23.61 -36.54 -12.92
C LEU A 315 25.12 -36.57 -13.11
N THR A 316 25.87 -35.99 -12.23
CA THR A 316 27.32 -36.05 -12.21
C THR A 316 27.80 -36.87 -11.00
N ILE A 317 28.66 -37.84 -11.28
CA ILE A 317 29.16 -38.77 -10.29
C ILE A 317 30.64 -38.48 -10.08
N TRP A 318 30.98 -38.16 -8.85
CA TRP A 318 32.32 -37.82 -8.41
C TRP A 318 32.85 -38.88 -7.44
N PRO A 319 34.14 -39.27 -7.50
CA PRO A 319 34.73 -40.11 -6.49
C PRO A 319 34.87 -39.30 -5.19
N THR A 320 34.46 -39.89 -4.07
CA THR A 320 34.59 -39.29 -2.74
C THR A 320 35.42 -40.16 -1.82
N ASN A 321 36.03 -39.54 -0.80
CA ASN A 321 36.61 -40.32 0.30
C ASN A 321 35.50 -40.70 1.27
N PRO A 322 35.27 -42.02 1.51
CA PRO A 322 34.41 -42.40 2.62
C PRO A 322 34.94 -41.77 3.91
N ARG A 323 34.09 -41.07 4.66
CA ARG A 323 34.46 -40.52 5.96
C ARG A 323 34.84 -41.70 6.84
N SER A 324 36.13 -41.83 7.18
CA SER A 324 36.58 -42.86 8.09
C SER A 324 35.88 -42.66 9.45
N SER A 325 34.96 -43.57 9.79
CA SER A 325 34.49 -43.71 11.15
C SER A 325 35.73 -44.04 12.02
N PRO A 326 35.96 -43.39 13.17
CA PRO A 326 37.17 -43.57 13.97
C PRO A 326 37.45 -45.01 14.43
N ASN A 327 36.49 -45.92 14.23
CA ASN A 327 36.55 -47.30 14.72
C ASN A 327 36.74 -48.38 13.66
N MET A 328 36.98 -48.02 12.38
CA MET A 328 37.30 -49.04 11.34
C MET A 328 38.72 -48.86 10.83
N ALA A 329 39.64 -49.73 11.31
CA ALA A 329 40.94 -49.96 10.74
C ALA A 329 40.81 -50.64 9.37
N GLY A 330 40.52 -49.89 8.33
CA GLY A 330 40.33 -50.36 6.97
C GLY A 330 39.83 -49.24 6.08
N SER A 331 40.52 -48.07 6.05
CA SER A 331 40.18 -46.96 5.14
C SER A 331 40.31 -47.47 3.70
N ARG A 332 39.14 -47.62 2.99
CA ARG A 332 39.17 -47.73 1.55
C ARG A 332 39.83 -46.44 1.01
N SER A 333 40.94 -46.64 0.28
CA SER A 333 41.64 -45.53 -0.34
C SER A 333 40.76 -44.89 -1.42
N PHE A 334 40.87 -43.60 -1.60
CA PHE A 334 40.25 -42.84 -2.69
C PHE A 334 40.42 -43.53 -4.03
N ARG A 335 39.31 -44.08 -4.57
CA ARG A 335 39.33 -44.83 -5.81
C ARG A 335 38.61 -44.07 -6.90
N LYS A 336 39.35 -43.53 -7.86
CA LYS A 336 38.81 -42.95 -9.07
C LYS A 336 38.06 -43.96 -9.91
N PHE A 337 37.26 -43.52 -10.88
CA PHE A 337 36.53 -44.35 -11.80
C PHE A 337 37.45 -44.94 -12.89
N SER A 338 37.14 -46.13 -13.32
CA SER A 338 37.76 -46.79 -14.48
C SER A 338 36.87 -46.65 -15.73
N LEU A 339 37.42 -46.90 -16.90
CA LEU A 339 36.59 -47.00 -18.12
C LEU A 339 35.59 -48.15 -18.06
N ASP A 340 35.96 -49.24 -17.34
CA ASP A 340 35.02 -50.35 -17.14
C ASP A 340 33.80 -49.93 -16.27
N ASP A 341 33.93 -48.97 -15.33
CA ASP A 341 32.79 -48.41 -14.57
C ASP A 341 31.87 -47.63 -15.51
N PHE A 342 32.46 -46.91 -16.47
CA PHE A 342 31.69 -46.21 -17.52
C PHE A 342 30.93 -47.20 -18.40
N GLU A 343 31.59 -48.32 -18.88
CA GLU A 343 30.95 -49.33 -19.71
C GLU A 343 29.81 -50.05 -18.97
N ALA A 344 29.93 -50.25 -17.67
CA ALA A 344 28.86 -50.83 -16.86
C ALA A 344 27.62 -49.92 -16.82
N LEU A 345 27.81 -48.63 -16.57
CA LEU A 345 26.71 -47.68 -16.62
C LEU A 345 26.12 -47.52 -18.03
N GLN A 346 26.93 -47.66 -19.09
CA GLN A 346 26.45 -47.59 -20.46
C GLN A 346 25.43 -48.72 -20.78
N ARG A 347 25.47 -49.84 -20.07
CA ARG A 347 24.48 -50.92 -20.20
C ARG A 347 23.10 -50.55 -19.67
N LEU A 348 23.02 -49.51 -18.82
CA LEU A 348 21.73 -48.98 -18.35
C LEU A 348 20.99 -48.20 -19.44
N VAL A 349 21.66 -47.82 -20.52
CA VAL A 349 21.05 -47.13 -21.66
C VAL A 349 20.23 -48.15 -22.48
N ALA A 350 18.94 -48.25 -22.20
CA ALA A 350 18.02 -49.16 -22.89
C ALA A 350 16.72 -48.44 -23.28
N PRO A 351 15.98 -48.90 -24.27
CA PRO A 351 14.64 -48.40 -24.55
C PRO A 351 13.73 -48.52 -23.32
N GLY A 352 13.17 -47.42 -22.84
CA GLY A 352 12.33 -47.38 -21.63
C GLY A 352 13.10 -47.17 -20.31
N SER A 353 14.43 -47.15 -20.32
CA SER A 353 15.25 -46.78 -19.17
C SER A 353 15.16 -45.29 -18.88
N PRO A 354 15.23 -44.87 -17.60
CA PRO A 354 15.36 -43.46 -17.24
C PRO A 354 16.68 -42.84 -17.73
N VAL A 355 17.72 -43.64 -17.94
CA VAL A 355 19.03 -43.21 -18.43
C VAL A 355 19.00 -43.08 -19.95
N GLU A 356 19.30 -41.87 -20.45
CA GLU A 356 19.33 -41.58 -21.88
C GLU A 356 20.74 -41.73 -22.48
N ASN A 357 21.73 -41.08 -21.84
CA ASN A 357 23.14 -41.17 -22.27
C ASN A 357 24.05 -41.26 -21.05
N VAL A 358 25.19 -41.88 -21.24
CA VAL A 358 26.28 -41.94 -20.26
C VAL A 358 27.54 -41.38 -20.91
N GLY A 359 28.26 -40.56 -20.16
CA GLY A 359 29.51 -39.96 -20.58
C GLY A 359 30.56 -39.98 -19.46
N THR A 360 31.80 -39.82 -19.85
CA THR A 360 32.88 -39.68 -18.89
C THR A 360 33.81 -38.52 -19.25
N LEU A 361 34.39 -37.91 -18.21
CA LEU A 361 35.26 -36.78 -18.34
C LEU A 361 36.62 -37.03 -17.69
N VAL A 362 37.66 -36.54 -18.37
CA VAL A 362 39.03 -36.47 -17.84
C VAL A 362 39.53 -35.06 -18.07
N ASN A 363 39.91 -34.39 -17.01
CA ASN A 363 40.41 -33.02 -17.06
C ASN A 363 41.91 -32.96 -16.84
N GLY A 364 42.56 -32.01 -17.50
CA GLY A 364 43.98 -31.70 -17.30
C GLY A 364 44.31 -30.31 -17.81
N THR A 365 45.47 -29.82 -17.46
CA THR A 365 46.04 -28.58 -18.04
C THR A 365 47.13 -29.00 -19.04
N VAL A 366 47.09 -28.36 -20.22
CA VAL A 366 47.99 -28.70 -21.33
C VAL A 366 48.55 -27.45 -21.96
N GLN A 367 49.67 -27.60 -22.63
CA GLN A 367 50.26 -26.55 -23.43
C GLN A 367 49.92 -26.80 -24.90
N ALA A 368 49.13 -25.90 -25.49
CA ALA A 368 48.79 -25.91 -26.89
C ALA A 368 49.66 -24.95 -27.67
N SER A 369 50.19 -25.36 -28.84
CA SER A 369 50.99 -24.49 -29.70
C SER A 369 50.66 -24.62 -31.16
N TYR A 370 50.73 -23.46 -31.85
CA TYR A 370 50.58 -23.35 -33.31
C TYR A 370 51.61 -22.33 -33.83
N GLY A 371 52.53 -22.79 -34.69
CA GLY A 371 53.66 -21.97 -35.14
C GLY A 371 54.51 -21.50 -33.97
N ALA A 372 54.66 -20.22 -33.80
CA ALA A 372 55.45 -19.60 -32.71
C ALA A 372 54.61 -19.30 -31.47
N LYS A 373 53.24 -19.40 -31.55
CA LYS A 373 52.35 -19.10 -30.41
C LYS A 373 52.17 -20.33 -29.54
N ASN A 374 52.09 -20.08 -28.21
CA ASN A 374 51.94 -21.12 -27.21
C ASN A 374 51.03 -20.63 -26.08
N VAL A 375 50.05 -21.44 -25.68
CA VAL A 375 49.02 -21.11 -24.69
C VAL A 375 48.84 -22.26 -23.71
N SER A 376 48.75 -21.96 -22.43
CA SER A 376 48.35 -22.94 -21.41
C SER A 376 46.83 -22.91 -21.31
N THR A 377 46.16 -24.03 -21.51
CA THR A 377 44.71 -24.15 -21.53
C THR A 377 44.26 -25.46 -20.92
N ARG A 378 42.98 -25.54 -20.55
CA ARG A 378 42.37 -26.77 -20.04
C ARG A 378 42.06 -27.73 -21.18
N ILE A 379 42.41 -29.01 -20.99
CA ILE A 379 41.93 -30.08 -21.85
C ILE A 379 40.84 -30.89 -21.17
N VAL A 380 39.79 -31.18 -21.90
CA VAL A 380 38.66 -32.01 -21.48
C VAL A 380 38.63 -33.21 -22.42
N GLY A 381 39.02 -34.39 -21.90
CA GLY A 381 38.79 -35.64 -22.59
C GLY A 381 37.34 -36.10 -22.34
N ALA A 382 36.58 -36.23 -23.40
CA ALA A 382 35.15 -36.53 -23.31
C ALA A 382 34.72 -37.69 -24.24
N THR A 383 33.59 -38.30 -23.96
CA THR A 383 32.89 -39.23 -24.88
C THR A 383 32.12 -38.46 -25.94
N ALA A 384 31.70 -39.09 -27.04
CA ALA A 384 30.92 -38.43 -28.09
C ALA A 384 29.56 -37.91 -27.59
N SER A 385 28.98 -38.57 -26.60
CA SER A 385 27.74 -38.15 -25.93
C SER A 385 27.83 -36.77 -25.26
N TYR A 386 29.03 -36.22 -25.02
CA TYR A 386 29.29 -34.93 -24.42
C TYR A 386 28.61 -33.76 -25.18
N GLU A 387 28.58 -33.82 -26.53
CA GLU A 387 27.93 -32.83 -27.38
C GLU A 387 26.47 -32.60 -26.96
N LYS A 388 25.71 -33.67 -26.82
CA LYS A 388 24.30 -33.64 -26.45
C LYS A 388 24.10 -33.31 -24.96
N MET A 389 24.88 -33.94 -24.09
CA MET A 389 24.74 -33.87 -22.65
C MET A 389 25.07 -32.46 -22.11
N GLN A 390 26.13 -31.84 -22.64
CA GLN A 390 26.61 -30.54 -22.18
C GLN A 390 26.15 -29.37 -23.09
N ASN A 391 25.22 -29.64 -24.02
CA ASN A 391 24.77 -28.65 -25.00
C ASN A 391 25.96 -27.91 -25.66
N ALA A 392 26.98 -28.70 -26.04
CA ALA A 392 28.24 -28.20 -26.62
C ALA A 392 28.06 -27.91 -28.12
N LYS A 393 27.34 -26.82 -28.42
CA LYS A 393 27.08 -26.42 -29.81
C LYS A 393 28.38 -26.01 -30.51
N LEU A 394 28.49 -26.37 -31.79
CA LEU A 394 29.60 -25.97 -32.64
C LEU A 394 29.24 -24.71 -33.42
N MET A 395 30.19 -23.78 -33.49
CA MET A 395 30.13 -22.63 -34.39
C MET A 395 30.48 -23.06 -35.84
N ALA A 396 31.43 -23.98 -35.97
CA ALA A 396 31.87 -24.51 -37.25
C ALA A 396 32.52 -25.90 -37.07
N GLY A 397 32.44 -26.77 -38.08
CA GLY A 397 33.01 -28.10 -38.07
C GLY A 397 32.02 -29.18 -37.61
N HIS A 398 32.53 -30.30 -37.07
CA HIS A 398 31.75 -31.44 -36.56
C HIS A 398 32.36 -31.97 -35.27
N PHE A 399 31.54 -32.64 -34.45
CA PHE A 399 31.98 -33.30 -33.24
C PHE A 399 32.60 -34.68 -33.59
N PHE A 400 33.49 -35.19 -32.74
CA PHE A 400 34.07 -36.52 -32.97
C PHE A 400 33.05 -37.60 -32.65
N THR A 401 33.17 -38.72 -33.40
CA THR A 401 32.31 -39.89 -33.27
C THR A 401 32.82 -40.84 -32.20
N GLU A 402 31.98 -41.77 -31.76
CA GLU A 402 32.39 -42.90 -30.90
C GLU A 402 33.52 -43.74 -31.51
N ALA A 403 33.45 -44.00 -32.82
CA ALA A 403 34.50 -44.74 -33.56
C ALA A 403 35.85 -44.00 -33.52
N GLU A 404 35.86 -42.69 -33.65
CA GLU A 404 37.08 -41.89 -33.53
C GLU A 404 37.62 -41.86 -32.09
N SER A 405 36.74 -41.89 -31.09
CA SER A 405 37.14 -41.97 -29.69
C SER A 405 37.79 -43.31 -29.36
N TYR A 406 37.17 -44.47 -29.72
CA TYR A 406 37.74 -45.79 -29.49
C TYR A 406 39.01 -46.04 -30.36
N GLY A 407 39.01 -45.47 -31.57
CA GLY A 407 40.17 -45.52 -32.48
C GLY A 407 41.34 -44.64 -32.05
N ARG A 408 41.19 -43.88 -30.92
CA ARG A 408 42.20 -42.96 -30.36
C ARG A 408 42.72 -41.98 -31.42
N GLN A 409 41.79 -41.45 -32.24
CA GLN A 409 42.14 -40.47 -33.25
C GLN A 409 42.61 -39.16 -32.61
N ARG A 410 43.55 -38.47 -33.28
CA ARG A 410 44.15 -37.22 -32.80
C ARG A 410 43.38 -36.04 -33.38
N VAL A 411 42.15 -35.86 -32.89
CA VAL A 411 41.25 -34.79 -33.27
C VAL A 411 40.88 -33.94 -32.04
N VAL A 412 40.67 -32.64 -32.25
CA VAL A 412 40.32 -31.72 -31.18
C VAL A 412 39.30 -30.70 -31.64
N LEU A 413 38.50 -30.25 -30.66
CA LEU A 413 37.61 -29.08 -30.75
C LEU A 413 38.21 -27.97 -29.89
N LEU A 414 38.16 -26.72 -30.39
CA LEU A 414 38.72 -25.58 -29.69
C LEU A 414 37.62 -24.67 -29.18
N GLY A 415 37.78 -24.20 -27.97
CA GLY A 415 36.99 -23.08 -27.44
C GLY A 415 37.46 -21.74 -28.00
N GLN A 416 36.60 -20.74 -27.98
CA GLN A 416 36.84 -19.49 -28.69
C GLN A 416 38.06 -18.73 -28.15
N THR A 417 38.31 -18.74 -26.85
CA THR A 417 39.50 -18.11 -26.23
C THR A 417 40.79 -18.75 -26.73
N VAL A 418 40.81 -20.09 -26.87
CA VAL A 418 41.97 -20.80 -27.41
C VAL A 418 42.22 -20.42 -28.86
N VAL A 419 41.14 -20.30 -29.66
CA VAL A 419 41.26 -19.86 -31.08
C VAL A 419 41.86 -18.48 -31.17
N LYS A 420 41.34 -17.51 -30.41
CA LYS A 420 41.87 -16.13 -30.37
C LYS A 420 43.34 -16.07 -30.01
N ASN A 421 43.73 -16.81 -28.99
CA ASN A 421 45.10 -16.79 -28.47
C ASN A 421 46.10 -17.47 -29.42
N LEU A 422 45.74 -18.60 -30.10
CA LEU A 422 46.63 -19.34 -30.98
C LEU A 422 46.64 -18.80 -32.42
N PHE A 423 45.46 -18.42 -32.96
CA PHE A 423 45.32 -18.11 -34.37
C PHE A 423 45.06 -16.60 -34.63
N GLY A 424 44.41 -15.91 -33.70
CA GLY A 424 43.90 -14.54 -33.88
C GLY A 424 42.41 -14.49 -34.13
N GLU A 425 41.84 -13.30 -34.32
CA GLU A 425 40.37 -13.12 -34.35
C GLU A 425 39.70 -13.57 -35.66
N ASP A 426 40.39 -13.51 -36.81
CA ASP A 426 39.77 -13.75 -38.11
C ASP A 426 40.25 -15.05 -38.79
N PHE A 427 40.90 -15.97 -38.11
CA PHE A 427 41.46 -17.17 -38.69
C PHE A 427 40.53 -18.39 -38.48
N ASN A 428 40.26 -19.13 -39.54
CA ASN A 428 39.55 -20.41 -39.48
C ASN A 428 40.51 -21.55 -39.10
N PRO A 429 40.44 -22.06 -37.88
CA PRO A 429 41.40 -23.10 -37.45
C PRO A 429 41.07 -24.50 -37.92
N ILE A 430 39.92 -24.73 -38.57
CA ILE A 430 39.47 -26.09 -38.97
C ILE A 430 40.44 -26.68 -40.00
N GLY A 431 40.85 -27.92 -39.75
CA GLY A 431 41.83 -28.63 -40.58
C GLY A 431 43.29 -28.36 -40.21
N SER A 432 43.57 -27.33 -39.43
CA SER A 432 44.94 -27.02 -38.97
C SER A 432 45.45 -28.06 -37.99
N ILE A 433 46.75 -28.25 -37.93
CA ILE A 433 47.42 -29.15 -36.98
C ILE A 433 48.03 -28.32 -35.86
N ILE A 434 47.60 -28.57 -34.64
CA ILE A 434 48.16 -27.98 -33.41
C ILE A 434 48.92 -29.00 -32.60
N LYS A 435 49.89 -28.60 -31.81
CA LYS A 435 50.59 -29.46 -30.86
C LYS A 435 50.02 -29.25 -29.46
N VAL A 436 49.51 -30.35 -28.86
CA VAL A 436 49.06 -30.38 -27.46
C VAL A 436 49.98 -31.29 -26.68
N ASN A 437 50.74 -30.78 -25.71
CA ASN A 437 51.81 -31.46 -24.99
C ASN A 437 52.74 -32.23 -25.92
N ARG A 438 53.20 -31.57 -27.01
CA ARG A 438 54.10 -32.15 -28.06
C ARG A 438 53.48 -33.19 -28.98
N VAL A 439 52.19 -33.52 -28.84
CA VAL A 439 51.47 -34.45 -29.72
C VAL A 439 50.66 -33.63 -30.72
N GLU A 440 50.71 -34.02 -31.99
CA GLU A 440 49.97 -33.34 -33.07
C GLU A 440 48.52 -33.77 -33.10
N PHE A 441 47.62 -32.77 -33.19
CA PHE A 441 46.17 -32.93 -33.28
C PHE A 441 45.61 -32.13 -34.43
N ARG A 442 44.64 -32.67 -35.14
CA ARG A 442 43.87 -31.96 -36.14
C ARG A 442 42.69 -31.29 -35.50
N VAL A 443 42.48 -29.99 -35.77
CA VAL A 443 41.31 -29.25 -35.37
C VAL A 443 40.14 -29.63 -36.28
N ILE A 444 39.05 -30.16 -35.73
CA ILE A 444 37.84 -30.59 -36.46
C ILE A 444 36.64 -29.71 -36.25
N GLY A 445 36.66 -28.82 -35.25
CA GLY A 445 35.58 -27.87 -35.01
C GLY A 445 35.94 -26.82 -33.96
N VAL A 446 35.09 -25.79 -33.91
CA VAL A 446 35.17 -24.68 -32.96
C VAL A 446 33.86 -24.59 -32.20
N LEU A 447 33.92 -24.47 -30.89
CA LEU A 447 32.76 -24.35 -29.99
C LEU A 447 32.13 -22.98 -30.11
N THR A 448 30.82 -22.90 -29.97
CA THR A 448 30.10 -21.64 -29.78
C THR A 448 30.52 -21.01 -28.45
N PRO A 449 30.78 -19.70 -28.39
CA PRO A 449 31.18 -19.05 -27.15
C PRO A 449 30.06 -19.15 -26.09
N LYS A 450 30.41 -19.63 -24.90
CA LYS A 450 29.56 -19.72 -23.71
C LYS A 450 29.75 -18.53 -22.76
N GLY A 451 30.81 -17.74 -22.99
CA GLY A 451 31.16 -16.59 -22.18
C GLY A 451 31.94 -16.95 -20.91
N SER A 452 32.43 -15.90 -20.25
CA SER A 452 33.13 -16.00 -18.97
C SER A 452 32.15 -15.81 -17.83
N SER A 453 31.98 -16.81 -16.97
CA SER A 453 31.18 -16.71 -15.76
C SER A 453 32.12 -16.59 -14.54
N GLY A 454 32.31 -15.36 -14.07
CA GLY A 454 33.02 -15.04 -12.82
C GLY A 454 34.48 -15.50 -12.79
N PHE A 455 34.77 -16.67 -12.22
CA PHE A 455 36.12 -17.14 -11.93
C PHE A 455 36.74 -18.04 -12.99
N GLN A 456 36.01 -18.53 -13.98
CA GLN A 456 36.52 -19.40 -15.03
C GLN A 456 35.99 -19.02 -16.39
N ASP A 457 36.87 -18.96 -17.38
CA ASP A 457 36.52 -18.82 -18.80
C ASP A 457 36.13 -20.17 -19.35
N ALA A 458 34.83 -20.38 -19.66
CA ALA A 458 34.31 -21.59 -20.23
C ALA A 458 34.82 -21.82 -21.67
N ASP A 459 35.30 -20.77 -22.31
CA ASP A 459 35.79 -20.79 -23.70
C ASP A 459 37.30 -21.05 -23.79
N ASP A 460 38.03 -21.08 -22.64
CA ASP A 460 39.45 -21.47 -22.58
C ASP A 460 39.61 -22.98 -22.34
N GLN A 461 39.23 -23.74 -23.34
CA GLN A 461 39.34 -25.22 -23.29
C GLN A 461 39.54 -25.86 -24.66
N ILE A 462 40.15 -27.04 -24.61
CA ILE A 462 40.28 -27.97 -25.75
C ILE A 462 39.50 -29.22 -25.40
N ILE A 463 38.61 -29.68 -26.28
CA ILE A 463 37.91 -30.96 -26.10
C ILE A 463 38.49 -31.98 -27.04
N ALA A 464 38.81 -33.15 -26.53
CA ALA A 464 39.38 -34.25 -27.30
C ALA A 464 38.73 -35.59 -26.88
N PRO A 465 38.78 -36.66 -27.72
CA PRO A 465 38.26 -37.95 -27.34
C PRO A 465 38.91 -38.50 -26.06
N VAL A 466 38.10 -39.03 -25.15
CA VAL A 466 38.54 -39.45 -23.82
C VAL A 466 39.72 -40.42 -23.85
N HIS A 467 39.64 -41.44 -24.72
CA HIS A 467 40.71 -42.43 -24.85
C HIS A 467 42.02 -41.79 -25.32
N THR A 468 41.98 -40.86 -26.26
CA THR A 468 43.15 -40.16 -26.76
C THR A 468 43.75 -39.26 -25.66
N THR A 469 42.89 -38.51 -24.95
CA THR A 469 43.32 -37.63 -23.83
C THR A 469 43.96 -38.43 -22.72
N MET A 470 43.35 -39.53 -22.29
CA MET A 470 43.89 -40.38 -21.22
C MET A 470 45.26 -40.95 -21.56
N TYR A 471 45.35 -41.66 -22.67
CA TYR A 471 46.53 -42.46 -22.97
C TYR A 471 47.65 -41.69 -23.66
N ARG A 472 47.34 -40.65 -24.46
CA ARG A 472 48.36 -39.96 -25.24
C ARG A 472 48.78 -38.59 -24.71
N ILE A 473 47.90 -37.96 -23.92
CA ILE A 473 48.15 -36.58 -23.44
C ILE A 473 48.50 -36.58 -21.95
N LEU A 474 47.65 -37.20 -21.12
CA LEU A 474 47.72 -37.12 -19.67
C LEU A 474 48.38 -38.34 -19.01
N GLY A 475 48.54 -39.45 -19.71
CA GLY A 475 49.11 -40.67 -19.13
C GLY A 475 48.26 -41.29 -18.01
N LYS A 476 46.95 -40.94 -17.95
CA LYS A 476 46.02 -41.42 -16.93
C LYS A 476 45.32 -42.71 -17.35
N LYS A 477 45.09 -43.63 -16.40
CA LYS A 477 44.30 -44.86 -16.60
C LYS A 477 42.89 -44.74 -16.00
N LEU A 478 42.61 -43.69 -15.25
CA LEU A 478 41.37 -43.49 -14.52
C LEU A 478 40.72 -42.17 -14.97
N VAL A 479 39.40 -42.10 -14.93
CA VAL A 479 38.61 -40.95 -15.27
C VAL A 479 38.26 -40.16 -14.03
N ASP A 480 37.99 -38.85 -14.20
CA ASP A 480 37.79 -37.95 -13.08
C ASP A 480 36.30 -37.90 -12.64
N SER A 481 35.36 -38.07 -13.57
CA SER A 481 33.93 -38.13 -13.27
C SER A 481 33.15 -38.89 -14.34
N LEU A 482 31.98 -39.35 -13.94
CA LEU A 482 30.97 -39.94 -14.85
C LEU A 482 29.79 -38.98 -14.91
N THR A 483 29.15 -38.86 -16.05
CA THR A 483 27.99 -38.01 -16.26
C THR A 483 26.89 -38.82 -16.94
N ILE A 484 25.66 -38.65 -16.50
CA ILE A 484 24.50 -39.37 -17.00
C ILE A 484 23.43 -38.32 -17.37
N SER A 485 22.85 -38.47 -18.54
CA SER A 485 21.66 -37.71 -18.96
C SER A 485 20.42 -38.57 -18.70
N VAL A 486 19.47 -37.99 -18.00
CA VAL A 486 18.16 -38.57 -17.69
C VAL A 486 17.13 -38.05 -18.68
N ARG A 487 16.19 -38.89 -19.13
CA ARG A 487 15.19 -38.49 -20.15
C ARG A 487 14.27 -37.35 -19.69
N GLU A 488 13.83 -37.43 -18.45
CA GLU A 488 12.90 -36.47 -17.85
C GLU A 488 13.30 -36.17 -16.40
N ASP A 489 13.04 -34.93 -15.94
CA ASP A 489 13.29 -34.53 -14.55
C ASP A 489 12.60 -35.42 -13.53
N SER A 490 11.40 -35.91 -13.84
CA SER A 490 10.60 -36.80 -12.99
C SER A 490 11.26 -38.15 -12.71
N LEU A 491 12.21 -38.54 -13.55
CA LEU A 491 12.90 -39.84 -13.47
C LEU A 491 14.28 -39.75 -12.80
N ILE A 492 14.71 -38.59 -12.33
CA ILE A 492 16.03 -38.34 -11.75
C ILE A 492 16.27 -39.24 -10.53
N ASP A 493 15.32 -39.34 -9.62
CA ASP A 493 15.45 -40.17 -8.41
C ASP A 493 15.56 -41.64 -8.74
N ILE A 494 14.80 -42.12 -9.73
CA ILE A 494 14.83 -43.50 -10.20
C ILE A 494 16.17 -43.79 -10.88
N ALA A 495 16.64 -42.89 -11.74
CA ALA A 495 17.93 -43.00 -12.39
C ALA A 495 19.08 -43.00 -11.37
N THR A 496 19.01 -42.14 -10.36
CA THR A 496 20.00 -42.05 -9.27
C THR A 496 20.08 -43.39 -8.53
N ALA A 497 18.94 -43.95 -8.11
CA ALA A 497 18.91 -45.26 -7.43
C ALA A 497 19.49 -46.40 -8.28
N GLN A 498 19.14 -46.44 -9.57
CA GLN A 498 19.69 -47.45 -10.48
C GLN A 498 21.21 -47.34 -10.67
N VAL A 499 21.69 -46.12 -10.79
CA VAL A 499 23.12 -45.81 -10.94
C VAL A 499 23.90 -46.17 -9.68
N GLU A 500 23.36 -45.84 -8.52
CA GLU A 500 23.98 -46.19 -7.24
C GLU A 500 24.03 -47.68 -7.02
N GLU A 501 22.95 -48.40 -7.35
CA GLU A 501 22.90 -49.85 -7.24
C GLU A 501 23.96 -50.53 -8.13
N GLU A 502 24.04 -50.13 -9.42
CA GLU A 502 25.02 -50.68 -10.36
C GLU A 502 26.46 -50.37 -9.90
N LEU A 503 26.74 -49.16 -9.46
CA LEU A 503 28.08 -48.80 -8.98
C LEU A 503 28.45 -49.51 -7.67
N ARG A 504 27.51 -49.68 -6.74
CA ARG A 504 27.71 -50.43 -5.48
C ARG A 504 28.02 -51.89 -5.79
N ALA A 505 27.22 -52.52 -6.65
CA ALA A 505 27.44 -53.91 -7.07
C ALA A 505 28.83 -54.09 -7.68
N ARG A 506 29.21 -53.21 -8.61
CA ARG A 506 30.49 -53.29 -9.30
C ARG A 506 31.70 -53.03 -8.41
N ARG A 507 31.56 -52.08 -7.50
CA ARG A 507 32.64 -51.70 -6.56
C ARG A 507 32.71 -52.59 -5.32
N GLY A 508 31.77 -53.53 -5.20
CA GLY A 508 31.70 -54.49 -4.08
C GLY A 508 31.43 -53.80 -2.75
N ILE A 509 30.61 -52.73 -2.76
CA ILE A 509 30.16 -52.00 -1.55
C ILE A 509 29.02 -52.79 -0.93
N LYS A 510 29.18 -53.20 0.31
CA LYS A 510 28.16 -53.99 1.01
C LYS A 510 27.04 -53.09 1.53
N PRO A 511 25.82 -53.63 1.71
CA PRO A 511 24.74 -52.90 2.36
C PRO A 511 25.18 -52.37 3.75
N GLY A 512 25.04 -51.07 3.98
CA GLY A 512 25.44 -50.39 5.22
C GLY A 512 26.87 -49.81 5.22
N GLU A 513 27.66 -50.05 4.18
CA GLU A 513 28.94 -49.34 3.98
C GLU A 513 28.72 -48.00 3.28
N GLU A 514 29.53 -47.02 3.61
CA GLU A 514 29.51 -45.69 2.93
C GLU A 514 30.04 -45.82 1.49
N ASP A 515 29.44 -45.09 0.59
CA ASP A 515 29.83 -45.06 -0.82
C ASP A 515 31.16 -44.28 -1.00
N ASP A 516 32.02 -44.79 -1.88
CA ASP A 516 33.26 -44.12 -2.31
C ASP A 516 33.02 -43.18 -3.52
N PHE A 517 31.76 -42.87 -3.78
CA PHE A 517 31.31 -41.96 -4.82
C PHE A 517 30.10 -41.12 -4.32
N SER A 518 29.82 -40.02 -4.97
CA SER A 518 28.64 -39.17 -4.74
C SER A 518 27.96 -38.90 -6.08
N VAL A 519 26.70 -39.20 -6.16
CA VAL A 519 25.83 -38.82 -7.29
C VAL A 519 25.21 -37.48 -6.94
N ARG A 520 25.37 -36.48 -7.79
CA ARG A 520 24.79 -35.17 -7.62
C ARG A 520 24.01 -34.76 -8.85
N SER A 521 22.80 -34.29 -8.63
CA SER A 521 21.97 -33.67 -9.65
C SER A 521 22.20 -32.15 -9.68
N LEU A 522 22.16 -31.54 -10.86
CA LEU A 522 22.09 -30.11 -11.02
C LEU A 522 20.85 -29.52 -10.32
N ASN A 523 19.77 -30.33 -10.23
CA ASN A 523 18.54 -29.91 -9.53
C ASN A 523 18.75 -29.70 -8.02
N GLU A 524 19.64 -30.50 -7.38
CA GLU A 524 19.98 -30.28 -5.96
C GLU A 524 20.65 -28.93 -5.73
N ILE A 525 21.52 -28.51 -6.66
CA ILE A 525 22.16 -27.20 -6.60
C ILE A 525 21.12 -26.10 -6.82
N ARG A 526 20.23 -26.28 -7.79
CA ARG A 526 19.11 -25.37 -8.06
C ARG A 526 18.20 -25.22 -6.84
N ASP A 527 17.84 -26.32 -6.20
CA ASP A 527 17.00 -26.33 -5.00
C ASP A 527 17.69 -25.68 -3.81
N ALA A 528 18.97 -25.90 -3.61
CA ALA A 528 19.76 -25.25 -2.57
C ALA A 528 19.81 -23.73 -2.78
N VAL A 529 20.04 -23.28 -4.02
CA VAL A 529 20.02 -21.87 -4.41
C VAL A 529 18.63 -21.27 -4.18
N ASN A 530 17.57 -21.95 -4.62
CA ASN A 530 16.20 -21.50 -4.44
C ASN A 530 15.84 -21.37 -2.95
N LYS A 531 16.17 -22.35 -2.12
CA LYS A 531 15.97 -22.30 -0.67
C LYS A 531 16.74 -21.15 -0.02
N SER A 532 17.99 -20.93 -0.41
CA SER A 532 18.81 -19.82 0.09
C SER A 532 18.24 -18.47 -0.31
N THR A 533 17.83 -18.32 -1.57
CA THR A 533 17.20 -17.09 -2.09
C THR A 533 15.87 -16.83 -1.39
N GLN A 534 15.07 -17.87 -1.13
CA GLN A 534 13.82 -17.75 -0.40
C GLN A 534 14.03 -17.35 1.06
N ALA A 535 15.03 -17.90 1.73
CA ALA A 535 15.39 -17.54 3.10
C ALA A 535 15.81 -16.05 3.20
N ILE A 536 16.68 -15.60 2.30
CA ILE A 536 17.11 -14.20 2.21
C ILE A 536 15.92 -13.29 1.92
N SER A 537 15.07 -13.66 0.95
CA SER A 537 13.87 -12.90 0.60
C SER A 537 12.90 -12.77 1.78
N SER A 538 12.73 -13.84 2.57
CA SER A 538 11.88 -13.83 3.77
C SER A 538 12.41 -12.90 4.86
N LEU A 539 13.72 -12.92 5.10
CA LEU A 539 14.39 -12.04 6.06
C LEU A 539 14.26 -10.57 5.67
N LEU A 540 14.50 -10.27 4.41
CA LEU A 540 14.37 -8.92 3.87
C LEU A 540 12.90 -8.46 3.88
N ALA A 541 11.94 -9.34 3.60
CA ALA A 541 10.50 -9.04 3.71
C ALA A 541 10.10 -8.69 5.15
N ALA A 542 10.70 -9.35 6.16
CA ALA A 542 10.49 -9.00 7.56
C ALA A 542 11.01 -7.59 7.89
N ILE A 543 12.21 -7.24 7.42
CA ILE A 543 12.79 -5.88 7.60
C ILE A 543 11.91 -4.82 6.94
N ALA A 544 11.46 -5.09 5.71
CA ALA A 544 10.58 -4.19 4.98
C ALA A 544 9.21 -4.01 5.67
N SER A 545 8.68 -5.08 6.28
CA SER A 545 7.44 -5.03 7.07
C SER A 545 7.60 -4.13 8.30
N ILE A 546 8.74 -4.16 8.98
CA ILE A 546 9.05 -3.26 10.09
C ILE A 546 9.11 -1.81 9.59
N SER A 547 9.76 -1.55 8.47
CA SER A 547 9.82 -0.21 7.87
C SER A 547 8.44 0.32 7.52
N LEU A 548 7.56 -0.54 7.00
CA LEU A 548 6.19 -0.20 6.66
C LEU A 548 5.33 0.09 7.91
N LEU A 549 5.55 -0.66 9.02
CA LEU A 549 4.92 -0.40 10.31
C LEU A 549 5.33 0.98 10.86
N VAL A 550 6.61 1.31 10.81
CA VAL A 550 7.13 2.63 11.23
C VAL A 550 6.51 3.74 10.38
N GLY A 551 6.45 3.55 9.06
CA GLY A 551 5.77 4.48 8.14
C GLY A 551 4.29 4.64 8.46
N GLY A 552 3.59 3.55 8.78
CA GLY A 552 2.19 3.55 9.19
C GLY A 552 1.94 4.32 10.50
N ILE A 553 2.79 4.13 11.50
CA ILE A 553 2.75 4.91 12.75
C ILE A 553 3.00 6.40 12.47
N GLY A 554 3.90 6.72 11.55
CA GLY A 554 4.13 8.08 11.10
C GLY A 554 2.86 8.73 10.53
N ILE A 555 2.12 8.01 9.68
CA ILE A 555 0.84 8.47 9.13
C ILE A 555 -0.19 8.64 10.23
N MET A 556 -0.32 7.68 11.14
CA MET A 556 -1.24 7.77 12.27
C MET A 556 -0.99 9.05 13.09
N ASN A 557 0.27 9.35 13.41
CA ASN A 557 0.64 10.55 14.15
C ASN A 557 0.29 11.84 13.38
N VAL A 558 0.59 11.88 12.08
CA VAL A 558 0.25 13.04 11.23
C VAL A 558 -1.26 13.24 11.16
N MET A 559 -2.02 12.16 11.01
CA MET A 559 -3.49 12.22 10.98
C MET A 559 -4.08 12.68 12.32
N LEU A 560 -3.52 12.25 13.46
CA LEU A 560 -3.94 12.72 14.80
C LEU A 560 -3.74 14.23 14.96
N VAL A 561 -2.60 14.73 14.52
CA VAL A 561 -2.34 16.18 14.53
C VAL A 561 -3.32 16.91 13.60
N SER A 562 -3.58 16.37 12.41
CA SER A 562 -4.56 16.92 11.46
C SER A 562 -5.97 16.97 12.05
N VAL A 563 -6.39 15.94 12.80
CA VAL A 563 -7.67 15.93 13.52
C VAL A 563 -7.73 17.07 14.55
N LYS A 564 -6.67 17.25 15.35
CA LYS A 564 -6.61 18.35 16.35
C LYS A 564 -6.67 19.72 15.70
N GLU A 565 -5.88 19.96 14.64
CA GLU A 565 -5.88 21.24 13.91
C GLU A 565 -7.24 21.57 13.25
N ARG A 566 -8.00 20.54 12.90
CA ARG A 566 -9.30 20.67 12.20
C ARG A 566 -10.50 20.41 13.11
N THR A 567 -10.32 20.45 14.43
CA THR A 567 -11.38 20.15 15.40
C THR A 567 -12.60 21.06 15.19
N LYS A 568 -12.43 22.39 15.03
CA LYS A 568 -13.54 23.33 14.73
C LYS A 568 -14.26 22.99 13.41
N GLU A 569 -13.54 22.60 12.39
CA GLU A 569 -14.06 22.20 11.09
C GLU A 569 -14.93 20.93 11.19
N ILE A 570 -14.48 19.95 11.98
CA ILE A 570 -15.23 18.72 12.27
C ILE A 570 -16.52 19.04 13.05
N GLY A 571 -16.41 19.90 14.07
CA GLY A 571 -17.56 20.37 14.85
C GLY A 571 -18.63 21.01 13.98
N LEU A 572 -18.21 21.91 13.08
CA LEU A 572 -19.12 22.56 12.13
C LEU A 572 -19.83 21.55 11.23
N ARG A 573 -19.10 20.60 10.63
CA ARG A 573 -19.71 19.58 9.77
C ARG A 573 -20.76 18.78 10.53
N LYS A 574 -20.46 18.37 11.76
CA LYS A 574 -21.41 17.65 12.61
C LYS A 574 -22.62 18.49 12.99
N ALA A 575 -22.43 19.78 13.27
CA ALA A 575 -23.53 20.71 13.53
C ALA A 575 -24.46 20.83 12.32
N LEU A 576 -23.92 20.82 11.09
CA LEU A 576 -24.66 20.87 9.84
C LEU A 576 -25.29 19.52 9.43
N GLY A 577 -25.16 18.48 10.26
CA GLY A 577 -25.80 17.18 10.05
C GLY A 577 -24.92 16.07 9.47
N ALA A 578 -23.60 16.24 9.44
CA ALA A 578 -22.69 15.13 9.09
C ALA A 578 -22.80 14.00 10.10
N ARG A 579 -22.93 12.76 9.60
CA ARG A 579 -22.96 11.54 10.43
C ARG A 579 -21.54 11.13 10.81
N LYS A 580 -21.41 10.31 11.86
CA LYS A 580 -20.12 9.73 12.26
C LYS A 580 -19.42 9.03 11.10
N LYS A 581 -20.18 8.30 10.27
CA LYS A 581 -19.67 7.60 9.08
C LYS A 581 -19.11 8.53 8.02
N ASP A 582 -19.71 9.72 7.84
CA ASP A 582 -19.24 10.71 6.86
C ASP A 582 -17.88 11.29 7.25
N ILE A 583 -17.71 11.63 8.53
CA ILE A 583 -16.43 12.11 9.08
C ILE A 583 -15.37 11.01 9.03
N MET A 584 -15.71 9.79 9.46
CA MET A 584 -14.80 8.64 9.42
C MET A 584 -14.33 8.35 8.00
N ALA A 585 -15.26 8.30 7.02
CA ALA A 585 -14.94 8.06 5.62
C ALA A 585 -14.03 9.14 5.05
N GLN A 586 -14.24 10.40 5.38
CA GLN A 586 -13.40 11.52 4.93
C GLN A 586 -11.94 11.34 5.37
N PHE A 587 -11.68 11.12 6.67
CA PHE A 587 -10.33 10.96 7.18
C PHE A 587 -9.68 9.64 6.71
N LEU A 588 -10.47 8.58 6.53
CA LEU A 588 -9.98 7.33 5.98
C LEU A 588 -9.54 7.47 4.52
N VAL A 589 -10.34 8.16 3.68
CA VAL A 589 -9.96 8.45 2.29
C VAL A 589 -8.69 9.29 2.23
N GLU A 590 -8.53 10.28 3.14
CA GLU A 590 -7.33 11.11 3.22
C GLU A 590 -6.09 10.26 3.53
N SER A 591 -6.15 9.38 4.53
CA SER A 591 -5.04 8.48 4.89
C SER A 591 -4.69 7.50 3.76
N VAL A 592 -5.70 6.90 3.11
CA VAL A 592 -5.50 5.98 1.97
C VAL A 592 -4.85 6.70 0.79
N MET A 593 -5.28 7.93 0.47
CA MET A 593 -4.67 8.73 -0.59
C MET A 593 -3.18 9.01 -0.32
N ILE A 594 -2.83 9.39 0.92
CA ILE A 594 -1.43 9.60 1.32
C ILE A 594 -0.62 8.32 1.08
N CYS A 595 -1.15 7.18 1.52
CA CYS A 595 -0.47 5.89 1.38
C CYS A 595 -0.32 5.46 -0.08
N VAL A 596 -1.37 5.60 -0.88
CA VAL A 596 -1.33 5.23 -2.31
C VAL A 596 -0.35 6.12 -3.07
N LEU A 597 -0.34 7.43 -2.81
CA LEU A 597 0.64 8.35 -3.41
C LEU A 597 2.08 7.99 -2.99
N GLY A 598 2.30 7.73 -1.69
CA GLY A 598 3.58 7.24 -1.19
C GLY A 598 3.98 5.91 -1.83
N GLY A 599 3.02 4.99 -1.99
CA GLY A 599 3.22 3.70 -2.64
C GLY A 599 3.61 3.81 -4.12
N MET A 600 2.96 4.69 -4.86
CA MET A 600 3.31 4.95 -6.27
C MET A 600 4.72 5.56 -6.41
N ILE A 601 5.05 6.52 -5.57
CA ILE A 601 6.40 7.11 -5.55
C ILE A 601 7.43 6.04 -5.13
N GLY A 602 7.12 5.23 -4.12
CA GLY A 602 7.96 4.12 -3.67
C GLY A 602 8.21 3.09 -4.76
N LEU A 603 7.19 2.79 -5.57
CA LEU A 603 7.31 1.90 -6.73
C LEU A 603 8.28 2.47 -7.78
N VAL A 604 8.18 3.76 -8.10
CA VAL A 604 9.10 4.42 -9.04
C VAL A 604 10.53 4.43 -8.49
N VAL A 605 10.71 4.73 -7.21
CA VAL A 605 12.03 4.72 -6.55
C VAL A 605 12.58 3.28 -6.52
N GLY A 606 11.77 2.29 -6.17
CA GLY A 606 12.17 0.87 -6.15
C GLY A 606 12.59 0.36 -7.53
N TYR A 607 11.86 0.76 -8.57
CA TYR A 607 12.24 0.47 -9.96
C TYR A 607 13.58 1.11 -10.33
N GLY A 608 13.77 2.39 -9.99
CA GLY A 608 15.03 3.11 -10.23
C GLY A 608 16.22 2.47 -9.51
N LEU A 609 16.05 2.06 -8.25
CA LEU A 609 17.07 1.34 -7.48
C LEU A 609 17.39 -0.02 -8.08
N SER A 610 16.38 -0.75 -8.54
CA SER A 610 16.54 -2.05 -9.21
C SER A 610 17.32 -1.89 -10.52
N PHE A 611 17.00 -0.88 -11.31
CA PHE A 611 17.70 -0.57 -12.56
C PHE A 611 19.18 -0.17 -12.31
N ALA A 612 19.42 0.63 -11.28
CA ALA A 612 20.77 0.99 -10.88
C ALA A 612 21.57 -0.25 -10.44
N ALA A 613 20.98 -1.12 -9.60
CA ALA A 613 21.62 -2.35 -9.16
C ALA A 613 21.93 -3.29 -10.34
N SER A 614 21.01 -3.39 -11.31
CA SER A 614 21.23 -4.15 -12.57
C SER A 614 22.46 -3.65 -13.33
N SER A 615 22.61 -2.33 -13.45
CA SER A 615 23.74 -1.73 -14.17
C SER A 615 25.08 -1.96 -13.45
N PHE A 616 25.08 -2.00 -12.11
CA PHE A 616 26.30 -2.20 -11.31
C PHE A 616 26.71 -3.68 -11.20
N PHE A 617 25.75 -4.59 -11.05
CA PHE A 617 26.01 -6.01 -10.78
C PHE A 617 25.84 -6.90 -12.00
N GLY A 618 25.39 -6.37 -13.14
CA GLY A 618 25.16 -7.15 -14.36
C GLY A 618 23.98 -8.13 -14.26
N TRP A 619 23.06 -7.95 -13.28
CA TRP A 619 21.89 -8.79 -13.11
C TRP A 619 20.71 -8.27 -13.95
N SER A 620 19.84 -9.15 -14.40
CA SER A 620 18.64 -8.72 -15.12
C SER A 620 17.65 -8.04 -14.16
N ALA A 621 17.29 -6.77 -14.43
CA ALA A 621 16.27 -6.07 -13.66
C ALA A 621 14.88 -6.54 -14.10
N VAL A 622 14.28 -7.46 -13.38
CA VAL A 622 12.92 -7.94 -13.64
C VAL A 622 12.00 -7.49 -12.52
N VAL A 623 11.22 -6.43 -12.76
CA VAL A 623 10.14 -6.03 -11.84
C VAL A 623 8.85 -6.73 -12.29
N PRO A 624 8.37 -7.75 -11.58
CA PRO A 624 7.14 -8.43 -11.95
C PRO A 624 5.93 -7.53 -11.68
N ILE A 625 4.94 -7.56 -12.57
CA ILE A 625 3.68 -6.81 -12.41
C ILE A 625 3.00 -7.16 -11.07
N SER A 626 3.13 -8.40 -10.62
CA SER A 626 2.61 -8.83 -9.32
C SER A 626 3.19 -8.03 -8.15
N ALA A 627 4.47 -7.64 -8.18
CA ALA A 627 5.09 -6.82 -7.14
C ALA A 627 4.51 -5.39 -7.12
N ALA A 628 4.22 -4.81 -8.29
CA ALA A 628 3.59 -3.51 -8.40
C ALA A 628 2.15 -3.52 -7.84
N VAL A 629 1.35 -4.53 -8.19
CA VAL A 629 -0.01 -4.71 -7.67
C VAL A 629 0.02 -4.91 -6.15
N LEU A 630 0.92 -5.75 -5.66
CA LEU A 630 1.10 -6.03 -4.24
C LEU A 630 1.50 -4.76 -3.46
N ALA A 631 2.39 -3.94 -4.02
CA ALA A 631 2.81 -2.68 -3.43
C ALA A 631 1.64 -1.69 -3.25
N VAL A 632 0.79 -1.53 -4.27
CA VAL A 632 -0.40 -0.68 -4.20
C VAL A 632 -1.41 -1.23 -3.20
N PHE A 633 -1.65 -2.53 -3.19
CA PHE A 633 -2.56 -3.18 -2.24
C PHE A 633 -2.08 -3.01 -0.79
N PHE A 634 -0.80 -3.26 -0.53
CA PHE A 634 -0.22 -3.06 0.79
C PHE A 634 -0.25 -1.60 1.25
N SER A 635 0.02 -0.64 0.35
CA SER A 635 -0.07 0.78 0.70
C SER A 635 -1.49 1.18 1.09
N MET A 636 -2.49 0.69 0.35
CA MET A 636 -3.91 0.91 0.69
C MET A 636 -4.27 0.27 2.04
N PHE A 637 -3.83 -0.96 2.29
CA PHE A 637 -4.05 -1.68 3.55
C PHE A 637 -3.46 -0.91 4.75
N VAL A 638 -2.23 -0.43 4.64
CA VAL A 638 -1.58 0.41 5.66
C VAL A 638 -2.38 1.68 5.90
N GLY A 639 -2.82 2.36 4.84
CA GLY A 639 -3.67 3.55 4.94
C GLY A 639 -4.97 3.30 5.69
N ILE A 640 -5.61 2.16 5.47
CA ILE A 640 -6.83 1.77 6.18
C ILE A 640 -6.53 1.47 7.66
N VAL A 641 -5.55 0.62 7.94
CA VAL A 641 -5.24 0.17 9.31
C VAL A 641 -4.82 1.33 10.20
N PHE A 642 -3.84 2.13 9.76
CA PHE A 642 -3.31 3.24 10.55
C PHE A 642 -4.16 4.52 10.48
N GLY A 643 -5.00 4.68 9.46
CA GLY A 643 -5.97 5.76 9.35
C GLY A 643 -7.25 5.52 10.16
N MET A 644 -7.59 4.28 10.48
CA MET A 644 -8.84 3.92 11.17
C MET A 644 -8.98 4.58 12.55
N TRP A 645 -7.92 4.54 13.36
CA TRP A 645 -7.96 5.06 14.72
C TRP A 645 -8.12 6.60 14.77
N PRO A 646 -7.32 7.42 14.02
CA PRO A 646 -7.55 8.86 13.92
C PRO A 646 -8.93 9.21 13.36
N ALA A 647 -9.40 8.50 12.34
CA ALA A 647 -10.72 8.71 11.74
C ALA A 647 -11.85 8.43 12.74
N LYS A 648 -11.72 7.37 13.55
CA LYS A 648 -12.66 7.06 14.64
C LYS A 648 -12.65 8.14 15.71
N GLN A 649 -11.47 8.63 16.10
CA GLN A 649 -11.36 9.72 17.08
C GLN A 649 -12.04 11.00 16.56
N ALA A 650 -11.78 11.40 15.30
CA ALA A 650 -12.44 12.53 14.67
C ALA A 650 -13.97 12.36 14.64
N SER A 651 -14.45 11.15 14.32
CA SER A 651 -15.88 10.86 14.22
C SER A 651 -16.61 10.88 15.57
N ASN A 652 -15.90 10.69 16.68
CA ASN A 652 -16.48 10.68 18.03
C ASN A 652 -16.47 12.05 18.73
N LEU A 653 -15.82 13.08 18.15
CA LEU A 653 -15.83 14.41 18.72
C LEU A 653 -17.27 14.92 18.90
N SER A 654 -17.56 15.53 20.05
CA SER A 654 -18.82 16.25 20.30
C SER A 654 -18.86 17.52 19.43
N PRO A 655 -19.99 17.80 18.73
CA PRO A 655 -20.12 19.04 17.94
C PRO A 655 -19.80 20.29 18.75
N ILE A 656 -20.23 20.34 20.01
CA ILE A 656 -20.07 21.53 20.87
C ILE A 656 -18.64 21.68 21.36
N GLU A 657 -18.05 20.60 21.89
CA GLU A 657 -16.66 20.64 22.34
C GLU A 657 -15.74 21.02 21.19
N ALA A 658 -16.03 20.50 19.99
CA ALA A 658 -15.26 20.81 18.80
C ALA A 658 -15.41 22.26 18.33
N LEU A 659 -16.61 22.88 18.45
CA LEU A 659 -16.84 24.30 18.10
C LEU A 659 -16.22 25.27 19.11
N ARG A 660 -16.14 24.89 20.39
CA ARG A 660 -15.55 25.69 21.49
C ARG A 660 -14.03 25.50 21.61
N TYR A 661 -13.44 24.56 20.90
CA TYR A 661 -12.01 24.31 20.97
C TYR A 661 -11.22 25.55 20.51
N GLU A 662 -10.36 26.10 21.38
CA GLU A 662 -9.49 27.26 21.09
C GLU A 662 -8.18 26.85 20.42
#